data_8c821c977f24bce7c9a97e45fb7bd218
#
_entry.id   8c821c977f24bce7c9a97e45fb7bd218
#
_cell.length_a   1.000
_cell.length_b   1.000
_cell.length_c   1.000
_cell.angle_alpha   90.00
_cell.angle_beta   90.00
_cell.angle_gamma   90.00
#
_symmetry.space_group_name_H-M   'P 1'
#
loop_
_entity.id
_entity.type
_entity.pdbx_description
1 polymer ?
#
loop_
_entity_poly.entity_id
_entity_poly.type
_entity_poly.pdbx_seq_one_letter_code
_entity_poly.pdbx_strand_id
1 'polypeptide(L)'
;MTDDIDHATADGGDEAANTADDTAGRTPPPGPRGHGVPVAEGVPGGVMVSIGALLLGMLLAALDQTIVSTALPTIVSDLGGLEHLSWVVTAYMLAATAATPLWGKLGDQYGRKRLFQTAIVIFLIGSALCGMAQNMPQLIGFRALQGLGGGGLMVLSMAIVGDLVPPRERGRYQGLFGAVFGATSVLGPLLGGLFTEHLSWRWVFYVNLPVGAVALLVIAAVLRIPRKAERHVIDYLGTFLIASVATCLVLVASLGGTTWDWTSPQIIGLSALAVLLVVVFVAVERRAAEPVLPLKLFRVRTFTLSAVISFVVGFAMFGAMTYLPTFLQVVHGVSPTMSGVHMLPMVFGLLLSSTVSGQIVSRTGRWKVFPVVGTAVTTLGLLLLHQLDADSGDGEMSAYLFVFGLGLGLVMQVLVLVVQNAVSYEDLGVATSGATFFRSIGASFGVAVFGTVFAGHLGDKLTDALDGASLPSGVSVDGLKADPREIAELPAALRPSVLDAYASSITDVFVYAAPVAVVGFVLALFLREDRLRASVTAPDATETLASNPVERSSYDEVCRALSVLGSREGRREIYRKITARAGYDLLPAASWLLLRIRRYGWAEPAVLAERSAVPLDVIMAATRQVEERRLARRDGIDLVLTDSGQVAAERLSKAREDSLAELLGDWWGPDRPTDLVRLVEELNAELCGSDAERPHHEGAITRRPTTTTTSGTPPTPPAAPTSTSVSS
;
A
#
# COMPACT_ATOMS: atom_id res chain seq x y z
N MET A 1 -57.01 5.04 34.38
CA MET A 1 -57.08 6.10 35.37
C MET A 1 -56.38 7.26 34.69
N THR A 2 -57.06 7.94 33.77
CA THR A 2 -57.93 9.10 34.05
C THR A 2 -57.05 10.24 34.51
N ASP A 3 -56.97 11.37 33.99
CA ASP A 3 -57.71 12.30 33.12
C ASP A 3 -56.80 13.51 32.99
N ASP A 4 -56.64 14.07 31.85
CA ASP A 4 -57.51 15.08 31.19
C ASP A 4 -57.43 16.49 31.73
N ILE A 5 -57.54 17.42 30.78
CA ILE A 5 -58.11 18.76 30.72
C ILE A 5 -57.06 19.87 30.56
N ASP A 6 -56.94 20.49 29.43
CA ASP A 6 -57.83 21.24 28.51
C ASP A 6 -57.78 22.79 28.69
N HIS A 7 -57.63 23.47 27.57
CA HIS A 7 -58.19 24.78 27.16
C HIS A 7 -57.74 26.10 27.85
N ALA A 8 -57.56 27.19 27.19
CA ALA A 8 -58.33 27.97 26.17
C ALA A 8 -57.47 29.15 25.67
N THR A 9 -57.43 29.41 24.38
CA THR A 9 -58.22 30.42 23.60
C THR A 9 -58.31 31.83 24.16
N ALA A 10 -57.93 32.84 23.44
CA ALA A 10 -58.67 33.77 22.58
C ALA A 10 -57.90 35.10 22.54
N ASP A 11 -57.66 35.72 21.45
CA ASP A 11 -58.53 36.45 20.49
C ASP A 11 -58.32 37.98 20.53
N GLY A 12 -58.32 38.59 19.40
CA GLY A 12 -58.58 40.05 19.15
C GLY A 12 -57.32 40.85 18.83
N GLY A 13 -57.15 41.48 17.72
CA GLY A 13 -57.99 41.94 16.65
C GLY A 13 -57.39 43.23 16.09
N ASP A 14 -57.37 43.31 14.79
CA ASP A 14 -57.47 44.44 13.88
C ASP A 14 -56.95 45.84 14.27
N GLU A 15 -56.19 46.49 13.42
CA GLU A 15 -56.59 47.55 12.49
C GLU A 15 -55.41 48.18 11.75
N ALA A 16 -55.40 48.04 10.49
CA ALA A 16 -55.30 48.94 9.35
C ALA A 16 -54.57 50.29 9.53
N ALA A 17 -53.65 50.60 8.65
CA ALA A 17 -53.74 51.60 7.59
C ALA A 17 -52.35 51.96 7.02
N ASN A 18 -52.12 51.58 5.80
CA ASN A 18 -51.83 52.40 4.64
C ASN A 18 -50.97 53.68 4.81
N THR A 19 -49.68 53.58 4.33
CA THR A 19 -49.14 54.69 3.50
C THR A 19 -48.06 54.11 2.60
N ALA A 20 -48.34 54.15 1.31
CA ALA A 20 -47.37 54.05 0.25
C ALA A 20 -46.44 55.25 0.27
N ASP A 21 -45.16 55.10 0.14
CA ASP A 21 -44.36 55.88 -0.82
C ASP A 21 -42.98 55.26 -1.10
N ASP A 22 -42.76 55.19 -2.32
CA ASP A 22 -41.66 55.24 -3.25
C ASP A 22 -40.23 55.35 -2.67
N THR A 23 -39.43 54.31 -2.83
CA THR A 23 -38.01 54.44 -3.24
C THR A 23 -37.51 53.21 -4.01
N ALA A 24 -37.38 53.46 -5.28
CA ALA A 24 -36.74 52.57 -6.24
C ALA A 24 -35.30 52.15 -5.86
N GLY A 25 -35.01 50.89 -6.09
CA GLY A 25 -33.73 50.48 -6.62
C GLY A 25 -32.51 50.54 -5.68
N ARG A 26 -32.40 49.61 -4.72
CA ARG A 26 -31.09 49.10 -4.25
C ARG A 26 -31.12 47.60 -4.18
N THR A 27 -30.59 46.99 -5.25
CA THR A 27 -30.11 45.60 -5.21
C THR A 27 -29.12 45.46 -4.05
N PRO A 28 -29.27 44.47 -3.17
CA PRO A 28 -28.26 44.18 -2.18
C PRO A 28 -26.94 43.82 -2.88
N PRO A 29 -25.78 44.23 -2.31
CA PRO A 29 -24.49 43.83 -2.87
C PRO A 29 -24.38 42.29 -2.91
N PRO A 30 -23.81 41.72 -3.98
CA PRO A 30 -23.61 40.29 -4.04
C PRO A 30 -22.76 39.89 -2.83
N GLY A 31 -23.29 38.96 -2.02
CA GLY A 31 -22.56 38.33 -0.92
C GLY A 31 -21.22 37.80 -1.41
N PRO A 32 -20.20 37.69 -0.55
CA PRO A 32 -18.88 37.21 -0.94
C PRO A 32 -19.07 35.89 -1.66
N ARG A 33 -18.70 35.85 -2.94
CA ARG A 33 -18.62 34.62 -3.73
C ARG A 33 -17.70 33.71 -2.93
N GLY A 34 -18.26 32.65 -2.32
CA GLY A 34 -17.49 31.59 -1.75
C GLY A 34 -16.49 31.20 -2.82
N HIS A 35 -15.20 31.39 -2.55
CA HIS A 35 -14.17 30.76 -3.33
C HIS A 35 -14.44 29.28 -3.18
N GLY A 36 -15.04 28.71 -4.22
CA GLY A 36 -15.15 27.27 -4.35
C GLY A 36 -13.77 26.71 -4.11
N VAL A 37 -13.68 25.83 -3.15
CA VAL A 37 -12.54 24.91 -3.01
C VAL A 37 -12.27 24.39 -4.42
N PRO A 38 -11.05 24.51 -4.97
CA PRO A 38 -10.78 23.98 -6.30
C PRO A 38 -11.19 22.51 -6.30
N VAL A 39 -12.25 22.22 -7.02
CA VAL A 39 -12.64 20.85 -7.34
C VAL A 39 -11.47 20.28 -8.09
N ALA A 40 -10.83 19.28 -7.51
CA ALA A 40 -9.85 18.36 -8.06
C ALA A 40 -9.31 18.76 -9.44
N GLU A 41 -8.22 19.50 -9.47
CA GLU A 41 -7.33 19.49 -10.63
C GLU A 41 -6.91 18.03 -10.83
N GLY A 42 -7.17 17.48 -12.02
CA GLY A 42 -6.87 16.10 -12.38
C GLY A 42 -5.43 15.75 -12.01
N VAL A 43 -5.25 14.51 -11.57
CA VAL A 43 -3.93 13.95 -11.19
C VAL A 43 -2.88 14.40 -12.20
N PRO A 44 -1.78 15.05 -11.76
CA PRO A 44 -0.76 15.55 -12.67
C PRO A 44 -0.34 14.44 -13.63
N GLY A 45 -0.18 14.73 -14.93
CA GLY A 45 0.12 13.72 -15.96
C GLY A 45 1.29 12.80 -15.61
N GLY A 46 2.27 13.28 -14.83
CA GLY A 46 3.39 12.49 -14.31
C GLY A 46 2.99 11.36 -13.35
N VAL A 47 1.89 11.49 -12.59
CA VAL A 47 1.41 10.43 -11.68
C VAL A 47 0.79 9.30 -12.49
N MET A 48 0.02 9.60 -13.54
CA MET A 48 -0.57 8.58 -14.41
C MET A 48 0.49 7.76 -15.14
N VAL A 49 1.55 8.41 -15.65
CA VAL A 49 2.69 7.72 -16.29
C VAL A 49 3.43 6.85 -15.26
N SER A 50 3.60 7.34 -14.02
CA SER A 50 4.20 6.54 -12.94
C SER A 50 3.37 5.30 -12.62
N ILE A 51 2.05 5.43 -12.52
CA ILE A 51 1.14 4.30 -12.29
C ILE A 51 1.20 3.32 -13.46
N GLY A 52 1.21 3.80 -14.71
CA GLY A 52 1.38 2.95 -15.89
C GLY A 52 2.67 2.12 -15.84
N ALA A 53 3.78 2.71 -15.42
CA ALA A 53 5.05 1.99 -15.26
C ALA A 53 5.03 0.96 -14.11
N LEU A 54 4.30 1.24 -13.02
CA LEU A 54 4.09 0.27 -11.93
C LEU A 54 3.23 -0.90 -12.40
N LEU A 55 2.19 -0.63 -13.20
CA LEU A 55 1.35 -1.67 -13.79
C LEU A 55 2.15 -2.56 -14.75
N LEU A 56 3.09 -1.99 -15.53
CA LEU A 56 4.02 -2.78 -16.36
C LEU A 56 4.92 -3.69 -15.52
N GLY A 57 5.44 -3.20 -14.40
CA GLY A 57 6.23 -4.02 -13.48
C GLY A 57 5.42 -5.18 -12.87
N MET A 58 4.16 -4.92 -12.52
CA MET A 58 3.25 -5.96 -12.03
C MET A 58 2.83 -6.93 -13.14
N LEU A 59 2.63 -6.42 -14.38
CA LEU A 59 2.35 -7.24 -15.56
C LEU A 59 3.45 -8.26 -15.78
N LEU A 60 4.72 -7.86 -15.68
CA LEU A 60 5.86 -8.78 -15.79
C LEU A 60 5.76 -9.95 -14.82
N ALA A 61 5.55 -9.67 -13.53
CA ALA A 61 5.49 -10.70 -12.51
C ALA A 61 4.26 -11.61 -12.67
N ALA A 62 3.10 -11.05 -13.04
CA ALA A 62 1.87 -11.81 -13.21
C ALA A 62 1.85 -12.62 -14.53
N LEU A 63 2.33 -12.04 -15.63
CA LEU A 63 2.44 -12.72 -16.91
C LEU A 63 3.38 -13.92 -16.84
N ASP A 64 4.53 -13.74 -16.19
CA ASP A 64 5.52 -14.80 -16.05
C ASP A 64 4.96 -16.06 -15.35
N GLN A 65 4.10 -15.89 -14.35
CA GLN A 65 3.45 -17.02 -13.68
C GLN A 65 2.52 -17.80 -14.60
N THR A 66 1.78 -17.10 -15.45
CA THR A 66 0.75 -17.73 -16.30
C THR A 66 1.33 -18.28 -17.61
N ILE A 67 2.29 -17.57 -18.21
CA ILE A 67 2.90 -17.97 -19.49
C ILE A 67 3.78 -19.21 -19.35
N VAL A 68 4.51 -19.36 -18.21
CA VAL A 68 5.38 -20.50 -17.97
C VAL A 68 4.58 -21.80 -17.81
N SER A 69 3.42 -21.76 -17.14
CA SER A 69 2.59 -22.94 -16.92
C SER A 69 2.14 -23.59 -18.24
N THR A 70 1.89 -22.79 -19.28
CA THR A 70 1.51 -23.28 -20.61
C THR A 70 2.70 -23.91 -21.35
N ALA A 71 3.91 -23.40 -21.14
CA ALA A 71 5.12 -23.87 -21.80
C ALA A 71 5.76 -25.11 -21.10
N LEU A 72 5.34 -25.44 -19.87
CA LEU A 72 5.94 -26.51 -19.06
C LEU A 72 6.08 -27.84 -19.79
N PRO A 73 5.08 -28.39 -20.49
CA PRO A 73 5.20 -29.66 -21.20
C PRO A 73 6.32 -29.62 -22.24
N THR A 74 6.42 -28.53 -23.00
CA THR A 74 7.46 -28.34 -24.03
C THR A 74 8.86 -28.18 -23.39
N ILE A 75 8.95 -27.47 -22.26
CA ILE A 75 10.21 -27.32 -21.50
C ILE A 75 10.72 -28.68 -21.01
N VAL A 76 9.82 -29.50 -20.48
CA VAL A 76 10.19 -30.85 -19.98
C VAL A 76 10.62 -31.76 -21.11
N SER A 77 9.95 -31.69 -22.28
CA SER A 77 10.36 -32.49 -23.44
C SER A 77 11.77 -32.12 -23.96
N ASP A 78 12.17 -30.84 -23.82
CA ASP A 78 13.47 -30.32 -24.28
C ASP A 78 14.60 -30.54 -23.26
N LEU A 79 14.35 -30.30 -21.96
CA LEU A 79 15.36 -30.37 -20.90
C LEU A 79 15.38 -31.68 -20.12
N GLY A 80 14.37 -32.53 -20.29
CA GLY A 80 14.18 -33.74 -19.49
C GLY A 80 13.72 -33.43 -18.05
N GLY A 81 13.63 -34.46 -17.19
CA GLY A 81 13.36 -34.29 -15.76
C GLY A 81 11.88 -34.04 -15.43
N LEU A 82 10.99 -34.87 -15.93
CA LEU A 82 9.54 -34.82 -15.68
C LEU A 82 9.22 -34.82 -14.18
N GLU A 83 9.98 -35.53 -13.37
CA GLU A 83 9.85 -35.57 -11.91
C GLU A 83 10.12 -34.23 -11.24
N HIS A 84 10.74 -33.27 -11.94
CA HIS A 84 11.07 -31.95 -11.42
C HIS A 84 10.15 -30.84 -11.98
N LEU A 85 9.13 -31.17 -12.76
CA LEU A 85 8.25 -30.22 -13.43
C LEU A 85 7.60 -29.24 -12.46
N SER A 86 7.05 -29.71 -11.35
CA SER A 86 6.42 -28.88 -10.32
C SER A 86 7.39 -27.88 -9.67
N TRP A 87 8.70 -28.23 -9.60
CA TRP A 87 9.70 -27.38 -9.00
C TRP A 87 9.98 -26.10 -9.79
N VAL A 88 9.74 -26.07 -11.09
CA VAL A 88 9.89 -24.87 -11.93
C VAL A 88 8.94 -23.75 -11.47
N VAL A 89 7.71 -24.11 -11.11
CA VAL A 89 6.72 -23.15 -10.58
C VAL A 89 6.95 -22.91 -9.10
N THR A 90 7.18 -23.98 -8.33
CA THR A 90 7.35 -23.91 -6.86
C THR A 90 8.54 -23.05 -6.47
N ALA A 91 9.70 -23.18 -7.14
CA ALA A 91 10.89 -22.41 -6.84
C ALA A 91 10.67 -20.90 -6.99
N TYR A 92 9.95 -20.49 -8.04
CA TYR A 92 9.57 -19.10 -8.23
C TYR A 92 8.61 -18.61 -7.13
N MET A 93 7.52 -19.34 -6.88
CA MET A 93 6.52 -18.96 -5.88
C MET A 93 7.11 -18.92 -4.47
N LEU A 94 7.96 -19.87 -4.13
CA LEU A 94 8.67 -19.95 -2.87
C LEU A 94 9.56 -18.73 -2.67
N ALA A 95 10.42 -18.43 -3.63
CA ALA A 95 11.32 -17.27 -3.55
C ALA A 95 10.57 -15.95 -3.52
N ALA A 96 9.50 -15.80 -4.32
CA ALA A 96 8.66 -14.62 -4.34
C ALA A 96 7.95 -14.40 -3.00
N THR A 97 7.36 -15.46 -2.42
CA THR A 97 6.64 -15.39 -1.15
C THR A 97 7.59 -15.10 0.01
N ALA A 98 8.74 -15.79 0.07
CA ALA A 98 9.74 -15.59 1.11
C ALA A 98 10.35 -14.18 1.09
N ALA A 99 10.57 -13.61 -0.11
CA ALA A 99 11.13 -12.26 -0.27
C ALA A 99 10.11 -11.12 -0.04
N THR A 100 8.82 -11.40 -0.12
CA THR A 100 7.74 -10.39 -0.06
C THR A 100 7.83 -9.48 1.19
N PRO A 101 7.95 -9.98 2.44
CA PRO A 101 8.05 -9.13 3.62
C PRO A 101 9.34 -8.29 3.62
N LEU A 102 10.44 -8.87 3.12
CA LEU A 102 11.72 -8.19 3.02
C LEU A 102 11.64 -6.98 2.09
N TRP A 103 11.04 -7.12 0.90
CA TRP A 103 10.86 -6.01 -0.04
C TRP A 103 10.01 -4.87 0.55
N GLY A 104 8.96 -5.20 1.31
CA GLY A 104 8.16 -4.21 2.01
C GLY A 104 8.98 -3.40 3.00
N LYS A 105 9.70 -4.07 3.90
CA LYS A 105 10.55 -3.44 4.92
C LYS A 105 11.71 -2.63 4.32
N LEU A 106 12.45 -3.22 3.38
CA LEU A 106 13.54 -2.52 2.70
C LEU A 106 13.02 -1.32 1.90
N GLY A 107 11.84 -1.43 1.29
CA GLY A 107 11.20 -0.33 0.57
C GLY A 107 10.93 0.86 1.46
N ASP A 108 10.45 0.64 2.68
CA ASP A 108 10.19 1.69 3.67
C ASP A 108 11.48 2.32 4.17
N GLN A 109 12.54 1.53 4.37
CA GLN A 109 13.84 2.00 4.90
C GLN A 109 14.71 2.70 3.85
N TYR A 110 14.91 2.09 2.68
CA TYR A 110 15.90 2.56 1.68
C TYR A 110 15.28 3.33 0.51
N GLY A 111 13.95 3.44 0.49
CA GLY A 111 13.19 4.14 -0.53
C GLY A 111 12.70 3.23 -1.65
N ARG A 112 11.38 3.23 -1.84
CA ARG A 112 10.64 2.29 -2.70
C ARG A 112 11.03 2.34 -4.16
N LYS A 113 11.39 3.53 -4.72
CA LYS A 113 11.83 3.66 -6.11
C LYS A 113 13.05 2.80 -6.42
N ARG A 114 14.11 2.92 -5.60
CA ARG A 114 15.36 2.19 -5.82
C ARG A 114 15.17 0.70 -5.69
N LEU A 115 14.44 0.30 -4.65
CA LEU A 115 14.15 -1.11 -4.41
C LEU A 115 13.29 -1.72 -5.52
N PHE A 116 12.33 -0.96 -6.07
CA PHE A 116 11.53 -1.40 -7.20
C PHE A 116 12.39 -1.59 -8.47
N GLN A 117 13.31 -0.65 -8.74
CA GLN A 117 14.26 -0.79 -9.83
C GLN A 117 15.18 -2.00 -9.64
N THR A 118 15.67 -2.23 -8.42
CA THR A 118 16.48 -3.41 -8.09
C THR A 118 15.69 -4.70 -8.29
N ALA A 119 14.41 -4.74 -7.89
CA ALA A 119 13.54 -5.90 -8.10
C ALA A 119 13.34 -6.19 -9.60
N ILE A 120 13.13 -5.14 -10.44
CA ILE A 120 13.06 -5.31 -11.89
C ILE A 120 14.37 -5.91 -12.43
N VAL A 121 15.51 -5.37 -12.02
CA VAL A 121 16.83 -5.85 -12.51
C VAL A 121 17.05 -7.31 -12.12
N ILE A 122 16.78 -7.69 -10.87
CA ILE A 122 16.89 -9.09 -10.41
C ILE A 122 15.96 -10.00 -11.22
N PHE A 123 14.72 -9.57 -11.43
CA PHE A 123 13.73 -10.31 -12.22
C PHE A 123 14.20 -10.51 -13.67
N LEU A 124 14.72 -9.45 -14.32
CA LEU A 124 15.21 -9.53 -15.70
C LEU A 124 16.46 -10.42 -15.84
N ILE A 125 17.39 -10.33 -14.89
CA ILE A 125 18.55 -11.22 -14.85
C ILE A 125 18.10 -12.68 -14.71
N GLY A 126 17.20 -12.94 -13.74
CA GLY A 126 16.61 -14.27 -13.56
C GLY A 126 15.91 -14.77 -14.83
N SER A 127 15.13 -13.89 -15.49
CA SER A 127 14.44 -14.21 -16.74
C SER A 127 15.41 -14.54 -17.89
N ALA A 128 16.45 -13.74 -18.07
CA ALA A 128 17.47 -13.99 -19.09
C ALA A 128 18.16 -15.35 -18.86
N LEU A 129 18.53 -15.62 -17.60
CA LEU A 129 19.16 -16.90 -17.23
C LEU A 129 18.21 -18.09 -17.42
N CYS A 130 16.92 -17.96 -17.11
CA CYS A 130 15.91 -18.99 -17.39
C CYS A 130 15.84 -19.33 -18.88
N GLY A 131 15.86 -18.32 -19.76
CA GLY A 131 15.91 -18.53 -21.21
C GLY A 131 17.23 -19.19 -21.72
N MET A 132 18.31 -19.09 -20.94
CA MET A 132 19.62 -19.70 -21.24
C MET A 132 19.79 -21.09 -20.60
N ALA A 133 18.83 -21.57 -19.82
CA ALA A 133 18.94 -22.85 -19.10
C ALA A 133 19.14 -24.03 -20.06
N GLN A 134 20.06 -24.92 -19.70
CA GLN A 134 20.44 -26.10 -20.47
C GLN A 134 19.97 -27.41 -19.81
N ASN A 135 19.53 -27.37 -18.57
CA ASN A 135 18.98 -28.51 -17.84
C ASN A 135 17.97 -28.02 -16.79
N MET A 136 17.15 -28.94 -16.28
CA MET A 136 16.09 -28.65 -15.33
C MET A 136 16.60 -28.07 -14.01
N PRO A 137 17.67 -28.53 -13.35
CA PRO A 137 18.18 -27.90 -12.12
C PRO A 137 18.62 -26.44 -12.31
N GLN A 138 19.25 -26.09 -13.44
CA GLN A 138 19.58 -24.69 -13.74
C GLN A 138 18.32 -23.84 -13.88
N LEU A 139 17.31 -24.34 -14.61
CA LEU A 139 16.05 -23.63 -14.77
C LEU A 139 15.39 -23.36 -13.40
N ILE A 140 15.32 -24.38 -12.53
CA ILE A 140 14.76 -24.25 -11.18
C ILE A 140 15.52 -23.20 -10.36
N GLY A 141 16.87 -23.23 -10.37
CA GLY A 141 17.70 -22.24 -9.66
C GLY A 141 17.49 -20.81 -10.18
N PHE A 142 17.42 -20.66 -11.52
CA PHE A 142 17.16 -19.35 -12.14
C PHE A 142 15.74 -18.84 -11.91
N ARG A 143 14.74 -19.74 -11.83
CA ARG A 143 13.37 -19.45 -11.42
C ARG A 143 13.31 -18.92 -9.98
N ALA A 144 14.09 -19.50 -9.05
CA ALA A 144 14.20 -18.98 -7.71
C ALA A 144 14.75 -17.53 -7.69
N LEU A 145 15.81 -17.26 -8.46
CA LEU A 145 16.35 -15.91 -8.60
C LEU A 145 15.33 -14.93 -9.20
N GLN A 146 14.62 -15.35 -10.25
CA GLN A 146 13.56 -14.55 -10.88
C GLN A 146 12.42 -14.28 -9.89
N GLY A 147 12.01 -15.26 -9.10
CA GLY A 147 11.00 -15.15 -8.06
C GLY A 147 11.35 -14.12 -6.98
N LEU A 148 12.62 -14.02 -6.57
CA LEU A 148 13.07 -12.97 -5.66
C LEU A 148 12.69 -11.57 -6.19
N GLY A 149 12.94 -11.30 -7.47
CA GLY A 149 12.53 -10.05 -8.11
C GLY A 149 11.01 -9.91 -8.21
N GLY A 150 10.32 -10.97 -8.61
CA GLY A 150 8.86 -11.00 -8.81
C GLY A 150 8.06 -10.63 -7.56
N GLY A 151 8.47 -11.14 -6.39
CA GLY A 151 7.86 -10.77 -5.10
C GLY A 151 7.97 -9.27 -4.81
N GLY A 152 9.14 -8.66 -5.13
CA GLY A 152 9.38 -7.23 -5.02
C GLY A 152 8.49 -6.40 -5.94
N LEU A 153 8.33 -6.83 -7.19
CA LEU A 153 7.51 -6.13 -8.18
C LEU A 153 6.06 -5.98 -7.73
N MET A 154 5.47 -7.04 -7.20
CA MET A 154 4.07 -7.00 -6.74
C MET A 154 3.88 -6.07 -5.54
N VAL A 155 4.69 -6.24 -4.50
CA VAL A 155 4.52 -5.50 -3.24
C VAL A 155 4.87 -4.03 -3.39
N LEU A 156 6.01 -3.73 -4.01
CA LEU A 156 6.47 -2.35 -4.14
C LEU A 156 5.59 -1.55 -5.09
N SER A 157 5.00 -2.16 -6.15
CA SER A 157 4.01 -1.49 -6.99
C SER A 157 2.84 -0.97 -6.16
N MET A 158 2.25 -1.83 -5.32
CA MET A 158 1.11 -1.46 -4.47
C MET A 158 1.51 -0.44 -3.39
N ALA A 159 2.70 -0.59 -2.81
CA ALA A 159 3.20 0.33 -1.80
C ALA A 159 3.48 1.73 -2.38
N ILE A 160 4.06 1.81 -3.59
CA ILE A 160 4.35 3.09 -4.28
C ILE A 160 3.04 3.82 -4.65
N VAL A 161 1.99 3.11 -5.07
CA VAL A 161 0.67 3.75 -5.26
C VAL A 161 0.18 4.36 -3.95
N GLY A 162 0.45 3.69 -2.82
CA GLY A 162 0.18 4.21 -1.49
C GLY A 162 0.90 5.52 -1.17
N ASP A 163 2.08 5.78 -1.78
CA ASP A 163 2.81 7.05 -1.63
C ASP A 163 2.30 8.15 -2.57
N LEU A 164 1.91 7.77 -3.79
CA LEU A 164 1.57 8.70 -4.85
C LEU A 164 0.12 9.20 -4.75
N VAL A 165 -0.77 8.40 -4.15
CA VAL A 165 -2.22 8.63 -4.19
C VAL A 165 -2.79 8.63 -2.78
N PRO A 166 -3.60 9.65 -2.41
CA PRO A 166 -4.32 9.67 -1.14
C PRO A 166 -5.20 8.41 -0.95
N PRO A 167 -5.36 7.89 0.28
CA PRO A 167 -6.12 6.68 0.55
C PRO A 167 -7.51 6.65 -0.07
N ARG A 168 -8.19 7.80 -0.09
CA ARG A 168 -9.54 7.96 -0.66
C ARG A 168 -9.57 7.70 -2.18
N GLU A 169 -8.50 8.03 -2.89
CA GLU A 169 -8.43 7.88 -4.35
C GLU A 169 -7.77 6.56 -4.79
N ARG A 170 -7.05 5.87 -3.87
CA ARG A 170 -6.34 4.62 -4.17
C ARG A 170 -7.24 3.54 -4.75
N GLY A 171 -8.50 3.46 -4.30
CA GLY A 171 -9.44 2.46 -4.79
C GLY A 171 -9.61 2.47 -6.31
N ARG A 172 -9.62 3.66 -6.92
CA ARG A 172 -9.71 3.82 -8.38
C ARG A 172 -8.50 3.22 -9.11
N TYR A 173 -7.30 3.41 -8.57
CA TYR A 173 -6.07 2.92 -9.19
C TYR A 173 -5.80 1.45 -8.86
N GLN A 174 -6.18 1.00 -7.68
CA GLN A 174 -6.06 -0.40 -7.30
C GLN A 174 -6.92 -1.32 -8.16
N GLY A 175 -8.06 -0.85 -8.68
CA GLY A 175 -8.84 -1.58 -9.67
C GLY A 175 -8.02 -1.95 -10.92
N LEU A 176 -7.08 -1.08 -11.34
CA LEU A 176 -6.20 -1.36 -12.49
C LEU A 176 -5.23 -2.52 -12.23
N PHE A 177 -4.84 -2.75 -10.97
CA PHE A 177 -4.01 -3.91 -10.61
C PHE A 177 -4.77 -5.22 -10.80
N GLY A 178 -6.07 -5.24 -10.46
CA GLY A 178 -6.95 -6.36 -10.78
C GLY A 178 -7.05 -6.60 -12.29
N ALA A 179 -7.10 -5.49 -13.08
CA ALA A 179 -7.09 -5.56 -14.54
C ALA A 179 -5.86 -6.25 -15.12
N VAL A 180 -4.68 -5.97 -14.55
CA VAL A 180 -3.44 -6.61 -14.98
C VAL A 180 -3.50 -8.11 -14.74
N PHE A 181 -3.92 -8.56 -13.55
CA PHE A 181 -4.07 -9.99 -13.26
C PHE A 181 -5.04 -10.68 -14.22
N GLY A 182 -6.17 -10.04 -14.47
CA GLY A 182 -7.14 -10.54 -15.41
C GLY A 182 -6.59 -10.64 -16.83
N ALA A 183 -5.94 -9.60 -17.32
CA ALA A 183 -5.32 -9.59 -18.65
C ALA A 183 -4.25 -10.69 -18.78
N THR A 184 -3.43 -10.90 -17.75
CA THR A 184 -2.37 -11.92 -17.78
C THR A 184 -2.90 -13.34 -17.77
N SER A 185 -4.06 -13.59 -17.16
CA SER A 185 -4.70 -14.92 -17.18
C SER A 185 -5.12 -15.35 -18.58
N VAL A 186 -5.35 -14.40 -19.48
CA VAL A 186 -5.65 -14.65 -20.91
C VAL A 186 -4.39 -14.56 -21.78
N LEU A 187 -3.61 -13.50 -21.60
CA LEU A 187 -2.40 -13.28 -22.41
C LEU A 187 -1.33 -14.34 -22.15
N GLY A 188 -1.27 -14.90 -20.91
CA GLY A 188 -0.29 -15.93 -20.55
C GLY A 188 -0.41 -17.18 -21.43
N PRO A 189 -1.55 -17.89 -21.41
CA PRO A 189 -1.76 -19.06 -22.25
C PRO A 189 -1.64 -18.75 -23.76
N LEU A 190 -2.16 -17.61 -24.20
CA LEU A 190 -2.09 -17.19 -25.60
C LEU A 190 -0.65 -17.00 -26.09
N LEU A 191 0.14 -16.22 -25.35
CA LEU A 191 1.54 -15.96 -25.70
C LEU A 191 2.42 -17.21 -25.46
N GLY A 192 2.13 -17.97 -24.40
CA GLY A 192 2.83 -19.22 -24.10
C GLY A 192 2.67 -20.25 -25.23
N GLY A 193 1.43 -20.46 -25.69
CA GLY A 193 1.15 -21.30 -26.85
C GLY A 193 1.83 -20.79 -28.13
N LEU A 194 1.66 -19.50 -28.45
CA LEU A 194 2.30 -18.90 -29.63
C LEU A 194 3.80 -19.09 -29.65
N PHE A 195 4.49 -18.88 -28.51
CA PHE A 195 5.93 -19.01 -28.44
C PHE A 195 6.40 -20.47 -28.51
N THR A 196 5.67 -21.39 -27.90
CA THR A 196 6.02 -22.81 -27.93
C THR A 196 5.74 -23.46 -29.28
N GLU A 197 4.70 -23.04 -29.99
CA GLU A 197 4.33 -23.59 -31.29
C GLU A 197 5.15 -23.00 -32.46
N HIS A 198 5.46 -21.68 -32.46
CA HIS A 198 6.03 -21.00 -33.61
C HIS A 198 7.46 -20.54 -33.43
N LEU A 199 7.99 -20.45 -32.20
CA LEU A 199 9.33 -19.98 -31.93
C LEU A 199 10.10 -21.02 -31.07
N SER A 200 10.38 -20.68 -29.83
CA SER A 200 11.00 -21.54 -28.84
C SER A 200 10.42 -21.20 -27.47
N TRP A 201 10.25 -22.20 -26.62
CA TRP A 201 9.82 -21.98 -25.23
C TRP A 201 10.70 -20.95 -24.48
N ARG A 202 11.94 -20.75 -24.89
CA ARG A 202 12.85 -19.76 -24.30
C ARG A 202 12.33 -18.33 -24.41
N TRP A 203 11.51 -18.04 -25.42
CA TRP A 203 10.85 -16.73 -25.59
C TRP A 203 9.83 -16.40 -24.51
N VAL A 204 9.31 -17.41 -23.82
CA VAL A 204 8.47 -17.22 -22.62
C VAL A 204 9.20 -16.39 -21.56
N PHE A 205 10.51 -16.53 -21.46
CA PHE A 205 11.34 -15.75 -20.55
C PHE A 205 11.88 -14.48 -21.21
N TYR A 206 12.33 -14.54 -22.47
CA TYR A 206 12.92 -13.37 -23.14
C TYR A 206 11.93 -12.24 -23.38
N VAL A 207 10.64 -12.49 -23.49
CA VAL A 207 9.61 -11.45 -23.63
C VAL A 207 9.60 -10.47 -22.46
N ASN A 208 10.05 -10.89 -21.29
CA ASN A 208 10.15 -10.04 -20.12
C ASN A 208 11.24 -8.95 -20.26
N LEU A 209 12.31 -9.20 -21.05
CA LEU A 209 13.44 -8.28 -21.17
C LEU A 209 13.05 -6.92 -21.78
N PRO A 210 12.43 -6.84 -22.99
CA PRO A 210 12.02 -5.56 -23.56
C PRO A 210 10.97 -4.85 -22.70
N VAL A 211 9.98 -5.58 -22.15
CA VAL A 211 8.93 -4.98 -21.32
C VAL A 211 9.51 -4.42 -20.03
N GLY A 212 10.40 -5.16 -19.38
CA GLY A 212 11.05 -4.73 -18.14
C GLY A 212 12.05 -3.58 -18.36
N ALA A 213 12.76 -3.57 -19.49
CA ALA A 213 13.63 -2.44 -19.85
C ALA A 213 12.82 -1.14 -20.01
N VAL A 214 11.67 -1.20 -20.69
CA VAL A 214 10.77 -0.04 -20.82
C VAL A 214 10.26 0.40 -19.44
N ALA A 215 9.79 -0.53 -18.60
CA ALA A 215 9.34 -0.22 -17.25
C ALA A 215 10.45 0.46 -16.43
N LEU A 216 11.67 -0.07 -16.48
CA LEU A 216 12.84 0.48 -15.76
C LEU A 216 13.18 1.90 -16.21
N LEU A 217 13.19 2.16 -17.52
CA LEU A 217 13.48 3.47 -18.10
C LEU A 217 12.40 4.49 -17.69
N VAL A 218 11.12 4.14 -17.81
CA VAL A 218 10.02 5.04 -17.44
C VAL A 218 10.05 5.36 -15.95
N ILE A 219 10.28 4.37 -15.09
CA ILE A 219 10.38 4.57 -13.63
C ILE A 219 11.59 5.44 -13.29
N ALA A 220 12.73 5.22 -13.95
CA ALA A 220 13.92 6.03 -13.73
C ALA A 220 13.67 7.51 -14.05
N ALA A 221 12.99 7.78 -15.19
CA ALA A 221 12.73 9.12 -15.69
C ALA A 221 11.61 9.87 -14.92
N VAL A 222 10.49 9.18 -14.63
CA VAL A 222 9.25 9.86 -14.20
C VAL A 222 9.04 9.79 -12.68
N LEU A 223 9.38 8.67 -12.04
CA LEU A 223 9.04 8.47 -10.64
C LEU A 223 9.94 9.33 -9.74
N ARG A 224 9.36 10.32 -9.06
CA ARG A 224 10.06 11.19 -8.08
C ARG A 224 9.41 11.02 -6.71
N ILE A 225 10.03 10.23 -5.84
CA ILE A 225 9.60 10.06 -4.45
C ILE A 225 10.61 10.75 -3.54
N PRO A 226 10.18 11.65 -2.63
CA PRO A 226 11.05 12.29 -1.67
C PRO A 226 11.75 11.25 -0.78
N ARG A 227 13.04 11.41 -0.54
CA ARG A 227 13.83 10.50 0.28
C ARG A 227 13.90 11.02 1.70
N LYS A 228 13.50 10.24 2.69
CA LYS A 228 13.87 10.42 4.08
C LYS A 228 15.27 9.81 4.30
N ALA A 229 16.23 10.61 4.73
CA ALA A 229 17.57 10.14 5.07
C ALA A 229 17.60 9.78 6.56
N GLU A 230 17.16 8.60 6.90
CA GLU A 230 17.28 8.06 8.26
C GLU A 230 18.25 6.88 8.26
N ARG A 231 19.00 6.67 9.35
CA ARG A 231 19.86 5.50 9.51
C ARG A 231 18.98 4.36 10.04
N HIS A 232 18.92 3.26 9.30
CA HIS A 232 18.13 2.10 9.63
C HIS A 232 19.01 0.90 9.99
N VAL A 233 18.53 0.09 10.93
CA VAL A 233 19.16 -1.18 11.31
C VAL A 233 18.37 -2.31 10.66
N ILE A 234 19.04 -3.17 9.87
CA ILE A 234 18.40 -4.32 9.23
C ILE A 234 18.36 -5.48 10.21
N ASP A 235 17.17 -6.02 10.45
CA ASP A 235 16.99 -7.30 11.15
C ASP A 235 17.27 -8.48 10.21
N TYR A 236 18.55 -8.85 10.09
CA TYR A 236 18.96 -9.99 9.27
C TYR A 236 18.40 -11.31 9.79
N LEU A 237 18.31 -11.48 11.12
CA LEU A 237 17.84 -12.72 11.73
C LEU A 237 16.33 -12.88 11.53
N GLY A 238 15.53 -11.83 11.79
CA GLY A 238 14.09 -11.85 11.52
C GLY A 238 13.79 -12.09 10.04
N THR A 239 14.58 -11.45 9.13
CA THR A 239 14.48 -11.66 7.68
C THR A 239 14.73 -13.14 7.30
N PHE A 240 15.79 -13.74 7.83
CA PHE A 240 16.11 -15.15 7.57
C PHE A 240 15.03 -16.07 8.11
N LEU A 241 14.55 -15.82 9.32
CA LEU A 241 13.51 -16.63 9.94
C LEU A 241 12.17 -16.57 9.20
N ILE A 242 11.68 -15.38 8.80
CA ILE A 242 10.41 -15.26 8.06
C ILE A 242 10.51 -15.91 6.68
N ALA A 243 11.67 -15.78 6.00
CA ALA A 243 11.93 -16.47 4.74
C ALA A 243 11.94 -18.00 4.94
N SER A 244 12.56 -18.50 6.02
CA SER A 244 12.57 -19.92 6.36
C SER A 244 11.18 -20.46 6.71
N VAL A 245 10.37 -19.67 7.47
CA VAL A 245 8.97 -19.99 7.76
C VAL A 245 8.19 -20.11 6.44
N ALA A 246 8.27 -19.09 5.58
CA ALA A 246 7.59 -19.09 4.30
C ALA A 246 8.02 -20.30 3.44
N THR A 247 9.31 -20.58 3.40
CA THR A 247 9.88 -21.75 2.68
C THR A 247 9.29 -23.04 3.19
N CYS A 248 9.33 -23.30 4.50
CA CYS A 248 8.76 -24.51 5.08
C CYS A 248 7.25 -24.62 4.80
N LEU A 249 6.49 -23.54 4.97
CA LEU A 249 5.04 -23.54 4.72
C LEU A 249 4.71 -23.83 3.25
N VAL A 250 5.44 -23.20 2.31
CA VAL A 250 5.23 -23.45 0.87
C VAL A 250 5.66 -24.86 0.48
N LEU A 251 6.76 -25.39 1.06
CA LEU A 251 7.20 -26.76 0.80
C LEU A 251 6.18 -27.79 1.35
N VAL A 252 5.68 -27.59 2.57
CA VAL A 252 4.61 -28.42 3.13
C VAL A 252 3.41 -28.43 2.19
N ALA A 253 3.00 -27.24 1.73
CA ALA A 253 1.87 -27.10 0.82
C ALA A 253 2.12 -27.73 -0.55
N SER A 254 3.32 -27.56 -1.14
CA SER A 254 3.60 -28.01 -2.51
C SER A 254 3.96 -29.50 -2.62
N LEU A 255 4.54 -30.08 -1.57
CA LEU A 255 5.00 -31.49 -1.58
C LEU A 255 4.03 -32.43 -0.86
N GLY A 256 3.23 -31.88 0.09
CA GLY A 256 2.24 -32.67 0.83
C GLY A 256 1.09 -33.14 -0.08
N GLY A 257 0.80 -34.43 -0.05
CA GLY A 257 -0.25 -35.04 -0.85
C GLY A 257 0.06 -35.20 -2.34
N THR A 258 1.24 -34.74 -2.80
CA THR A 258 1.69 -34.86 -4.20
C THR A 258 2.95 -35.72 -4.29
N THR A 259 4.03 -35.32 -3.67
CA THR A 259 5.31 -36.03 -3.67
C THR A 259 5.46 -36.93 -2.42
N TRP A 260 4.94 -36.45 -1.28
CA TRP A 260 4.95 -37.17 -0.01
C TRP A 260 3.54 -37.14 0.60
N ASP A 261 3.11 -38.27 1.17
CA ASP A 261 1.87 -38.35 1.88
C ASP A 261 1.83 -37.36 3.06
N TRP A 262 0.65 -36.83 3.37
CA TRP A 262 0.46 -35.90 4.49
C TRP A 262 0.89 -36.49 5.85
N THR A 263 0.86 -37.83 5.98
CA THR A 263 1.28 -38.58 7.17
C THR A 263 2.76 -38.95 7.16
N SER A 264 3.49 -38.62 6.09
CA SER A 264 4.90 -38.95 5.96
C SER A 264 5.76 -38.23 7.02
N PRO A 265 6.84 -38.87 7.52
CA PRO A 265 7.78 -38.25 8.45
C PRO A 265 8.39 -36.95 7.92
N GLN A 266 8.55 -36.81 6.60
CA GLN A 266 9.09 -35.62 5.95
C GLN A 266 8.13 -34.43 6.08
N ILE A 267 6.83 -34.62 5.80
CA ILE A 267 5.81 -33.54 5.92
C ILE A 267 5.57 -33.20 7.38
N ILE A 268 5.49 -34.20 8.27
CA ILE A 268 5.34 -33.97 9.72
C ILE A 268 6.58 -33.22 10.24
N GLY A 269 7.80 -33.61 9.85
CA GLY A 269 9.03 -32.94 10.24
C GLY A 269 9.11 -31.49 9.75
N LEU A 270 8.76 -31.24 8.46
CA LEU A 270 8.68 -29.89 7.89
C LEU A 270 7.62 -29.04 8.58
N SER A 271 6.46 -29.60 8.90
CA SER A 271 5.38 -28.89 9.61
C SER A 271 5.81 -28.54 11.05
N ALA A 272 6.45 -29.49 11.75
CA ALA A 272 6.99 -29.23 13.08
C ALA A 272 8.10 -28.16 13.05
N LEU A 273 8.97 -28.22 12.05
CA LEU A 273 10.01 -27.20 11.81
C LEU A 273 9.38 -25.82 11.53
N ALA A 274 8.34 -25.75 10.70
CA ALA A 274 7.63 -24.49 10.42
C ALA A 274 7.06 -23.89 11.71
N VAL A 275 6.40 -24.68 12.55
CA VAL A 275 5.88 -24.23 13.86
C VAL A 275 7.00 -23.74 14.76
N LEU A 276 8.11 -24.48 14.86
CA LEU A 276 9.27 -24.08 15.65
C LEU A 276 9.83 -22.74 15.15
N LEU A 277 10.01 -22.61 13.84
CA LEU A 277 10.53 -21.37 13.24
C LEU A 277 9.59 -20.18 13.47
N VAL A 278 8.27 -20.37 13.44
CA VAL A 278 7.30 -19.31 13.79
C VAL A 278 7.49 -18.87 15.25
N VAL A 279 7.64 -19.80 16.19
CA VAL A 279 7.87 -19.50 17.61
C VAL A 279 9.18 -18.72 17.80
N VAL A 280 10.26 -19.18 17.17
CA VAL A 280 11.57 -18.50 17.20
C VAL A 280 11.49 -17.13 16.55
N PHE A 281 10.82 -17.00 15.39
CA PHE A 281 10.58 -15.73 14.71
C PHE A 281 9.87 -14.73 15.62
N VAL A 282 8.76 -15.13 16.26
CA VAL A 282 8.03 -14.25 17.18
C VAL A 282 8.90 -13.85 18.38
N ALA A 283 9.75 -14.74 18.90
CA ALA A 283 10.66 -14.42 19.99
C ALA A 283 11.76 -13.41 19.58
N VAL A 284 12.27 -13.51 18.38
CA VAL A 284 13.27 -12.59 17.80
C VAL A 284 12.64 -11.24 17.51
N GLU A 285 11.50 -11.20 16.82
CA GLU A 285 10.77 -9.98 16.48
C GLU A 285 10.38 -9.13 17.70
N ARG A 286 10.10 -9.79 18.85
CA ARG A 286 9.84 -9.06 20.12
C ARG A 286 11.06 -8.31 20.65
N ARG A 287 12.27 -8.67 20.23
CA ARG A 287 13.53 -8.09 20.72
C ARG A 287 14.24 -7.24 19.65
N ALA A 288 13.82 -7.33 18.39
CA ALA A 288 14.40 -6.59 17.29
C ALA A 288 14.13 -5.09 17.45
N ALA A 289 15.16 -4.26 17.23
CA ALA A 289 15.04 -2.80 17.27
C ALA A 289 14.14 -2.30 16.10
N GLU A 290 14.32 -2.88 14.92
CA GLU A 290 13.50 -2.60 13.75
C GLU A 290 12.99 -3.91 13.11
N PRO A 291 11.90 -4.49 13.65
CA PRO A 291 11.38 -5.79 13.21
C PRO A 291 10.94 -5.78 11.73
N VAL A 292 11.09 -6.93 11.04
CA VAL A 292 10.67 -7.11 9.63
C VAL A 292 9.16 -7.10 9.50
N LEU A 293 8.47 -7.75 10.45
CA LEU A 293 7.01 -7.78 10.54
C LEU A 293 6.60 -7.36 11.96
N PRO A 294 6.48 -6.05 12.25
CA PRO A 294 6.21 -5.57 13.58
C PRO A 294 4.97 -6.21 14.21
N LEU A 295 5.13 -6.88 15.35
CA LEU A 295 4.03 -7.54 16.05
C LEU A 295 2.95 -6.55 16.52
N LYS A 296 3.28 -5.23 16.59
CA LYS A 296 2.30 -4.16 16.85
C LYS A 296 1.18 -4.13 15.80
N LEU A 297 1.45 -4.53 14.55
CA LEU A 297 0.45 -4.57 13.48
C LEU A 297 -0.66 -5.57 13.80
N PHE A 298 -0.35 -6.70 14.43
CA PHE A 298 -1.34 -7.69 14.82
C PHE A 298 -2.23 -7.26 16.01
N ARG A 299 -1.87 -6.18 16.71
CA ARG A 299 -2.75 -5.53 17.70
C ARG A 299 -3.80 -4.64 17.03
N VAL A 300 -3.56 -4.22 15.80
CA VAL A 300 -4.53 -3.49 15.00
C VAL A 300 -5.54 -4.50 14.43
N ARG A 301 -6.74 -4.52 15.01
CA ARG A 301 -7.79 -5.48 14.64
C ARG A 301 -8.09 -5.50 13.14
N THR A 302 -8.12 -4.34 12.51
CA THR A 302 -8.37 -4.19 11.07
C THR A 302 -7.28 -4.87 10.25
N PHE A 303 -5.99 -4.73 10.64
CA PHE A 303 -4.88 -5.42 9.98
C PHE A 303 -4.99 -6.94 10.10
N THR A 304 -5.18 -7.44 11.33
CA THR A 304 -5.23 -8.88 11.61
C THR A 304 -6.38 -9.56 10.87
N LEU A 305 -7.59 -8.99 10.95
CA LEU A 305 -8.74 -9.52 10.21
C LEU A 305 -8.51 -9.50 8.69
N SER A 306 -7.97 -8.39 8.17
CA SER A 306 -7.68 -8.29 6.73
C SER A 306 -6.60 -9.28 6.27
N ALA A 307 -5.58 -9.56 7.10
CA ALA A 307 -4.55 -10.55 6.80
C ALA A 307 -5.15 -11.98 6.74
N VAL A 308 -6.01 -12.33 7.70
CA VAL A 308 -6.70 -13.64 7.71
C VAL A 308 -7.68 -13.76 6.54
N ILE A 309 -8.46 -12.71 6.25
CA ILE A 309 -9.35 -12.71 5.08
C ILE A 309 -8.53 -12.81 3.78
N SER A 310 -7.36 -12.15 3.69
CA SER A 310 -6.46 -12.28 2.53
C SER A 310 -5.96 -13.71 2.34
N PHE A 311 -5.63 -14.41 3.43
CA PHE A 311 -5.29 -15.84 3.38
C PHE A 311 -6.46 -16.68 2.84
N VAL A 312 -7.67 -16.49 3.38
CA VAL A 312 -8.88 -17.21 2.94
C VAL A 312 -9.19 -16.96 1.47
N VAL A 313 -9.12 -15.71 1.03
CA VAL A 313 -9.37 -15.34 -0.37
C VAL A 313 -8.29 -15.92 -1.28
N GLY A 314 -7.02 -15.87 -0.86
CA GLY A 314 -5.93 -16.54 -1.59
C GLY A 314 -6.16 -18.03 -1.74
N PHE A 315 -6.53 -18.71 -0.65
CA PHE A 315 -6.85 -20.12 -0.62
C PHE A 315 -7.97 -20.49 -1.61
N ALA A 316 -9.10 -19.81 -1.55
CA ALA A 316 -10.25 -20.08 -2.41
C ALA A 316 -9.97 -19.75 -3.88
N MET A 317 -9.34 -18.59 -4.15
CA MET A 317 -9.10 -18.09 -5.50
C MET A 317 -8.13 -18.98 -6.27
N PHE A 318 -6.95 -19.25 -5.73
CA PHE A 318 -5.93 -20.00 -6.47
C PHE A 318 -6.30 -21.48 -6.59
N GLY A 319 -6.99 -22.02 -5.60
CA GLY A 319 -7.57 -23.35 -5.71
C GLY A 319 -8.51 -23.46 -6.91
N ALA A 320 -9.50 -22.58 -7.00
CA ALA A 320 -10.44 -22.57 -8.13
C ALA A 320 -9.74 -22.29 -9.48
N MET A 321 -8.88 -21.26 -9.54
CA MET A 321 -8.20 -20.88 -10.79
C MET A 321 -7.27 -21.96 -11.34
N THR A 322 -6.74 -22.85 -10.50
CA THR A 322 -5.86 -23.93 -10.94
C THR A 322 -6.65 -25.06 -11.62
N TYR A 323 -7.83 -25.39 -11.11
CA TYR A 323 -8.61 -26.54 -11.59
C TYR A 323 -9.61 -26.19 -12.69
N LEU A 324 -10.03 -24.94 -12.83
CA LEU A 324 -10.93 -24.49 -13.90
C LEU A 324 -10.37 -24.74 -15.32
N PRO A 325 -9.10 -24.40 -15.63
CA PRO A 325 -8.54 -24.73 -16.93
C PRO A 325 -8.48 -26.26 -17.19
N THR A 326 -8.22 -27.06 -16.16
CA THR A 326 -8.22 -28.52 -16.27
C THR A 326 -9.62 -29.05 -16.58
N PHE A 327 -10.66 -28.54 -15.93
CA PHE A 327 -12.04 -28.86 -16.24
C PHE A 327 -12.38 -28.57 -17.70
N LEU A 328 -12.05 -27.36 -18.18
CA LEU A 328 -12.30 -26.96 -19.57
C LEU A 328 -11.56 -27.83 -20.59
N GLN A 329 -10.29 -28.15 -20.33
CA GLN A 329 -9.46 -28.91 -21.27
C GLN A 329 -9.78 -30.39 -21.27
N VAL A 330 -10.03 -31.01 -20.11
CA VAL A 330 -10.27 -32.43 -19.99
C VAL A 330 -11.74 -32.78 -20.27
N VAL A 331 -12.65 -32.05 -19.62
CA VAL A 331 -14.10 -32.37 -19.70
C VAL A 331 -14.73 -31.89 -21.01
N HIS A 332 -14.48 -30.63 -21.37
CA HIS A 332 -15.01 -30.02 -22.59
C HIS A 332 -14.12 -30.18 -23.82
N GLY A 333 -12.88 -30.73 -23.66
CA GLY A 333 -11.98 -30.98 -24.77
C GLY A 333 -11.47 -29.73 -25.49
N VAL A 334 -11.56 -28.53 -24.87
CA VAL A 334 -11.08 -27.28 -25.48
C VAL A 334 -9.56 -27.18 -25.43
N SER A 335 -8.97 -26.51 -26.42
CA SER A 335 -7.53 -26.27 -26.42
C SER A 335 -7.09 -25.40 -25.22
N PRO A 336 -5.82 -25.47 -24.80
CA PRO A 336 -5.31 -24.59 -23.73
C PRO A 336 -5.57 -23.11 -23.98
N THR A 337 -5.45 -22.65 -25.23
CA THR A 337 -5.75 -21.28 -25.64
C THR A 337 -7.23 -20.94 -25.45
N MET A 338 -8.13 -21.83 -25.89
CA MET A 338 -9.58 -21.63 -25.74
C MET A 338 -10.01 -21.69 -24.27
N SER A 339 -9.38 -22.52 -23.45
CA SER A 339 -9.64 -22.55 -22.01
C SER A 339 -9.39 -21.17 -21.37
N GLY A 340 -8.32 -20.46 -21.78
CA GLY A 340 -8.07 -19.08 -21.39
C GLY A 340 -9.18 -18.10 -21.82
N VAL A 341 -9.73 -18.29 -23.03
CA VAL A 341 -10.85 -17.48 -23.55
C VAL A 341 -12.13 -17.74 -22.75
N HIS A 342 -12.44 -18.99 -22.41
CA HIS A 342 -13.59 -19.34 -21.57
C HIS A 342 -13.50 -18.80 -20.14
N MET A 343 -12.29 -18.43 -19.66
CA MET A 343 -12.10 -17.75 -18.36
C MET A 343 -12.33 -16.23 -18.42
N LEU A 344 -12.51 -15.63 -19.60
CA LEU A 344 -12.76 -14.18 -19.75
C LEU A 344 -13.95 -13.65 -18.91
N PRO A 345 -15.09 -14.34 -18.78
CA PRO A 345 -16.19 -13.88 -17.93
C PRO A 345 -15.78 -13.66 -16.47
N MET A 346 -14.95 -14.56 -15.90
CA MET A 346 -14.41 -14.40 -14.54
C MET A 346 -13.53 -13.15 -14.44
N VAL A 347 -12.64 -12.96 -15.40
CA VAL A 347 -11.76 -11.79 -15.46
C VAL A 347 -12.57 -10.51 -15.60
N PHE A 348 -13.59 -10.51 -16.46
CA PHE A 348 -14.48 -9.37 -16.64
C PHE A 348 -15.25 -9.04 -15.35
N GLY A 349 -15.77 -10.05 -14.66
CA GLY A 349 -16.42 -9.90 -13.37
C GLY A 349 -15.49 -9.27 -12.32
N LEU A 350 -14.24 -9.76 -12.23
CA LEU A 350 -13.21 -9.23 -11.33
C LEU A 350 -12.89 -7.77 -11.64
N LEU A 351 -12.70 -7.43 -12.92
CA LEU A 351 -12.39 -6.06 -13.36
C LEU A 351 -13.53 -5.10 -13.07
N LEU A 352 -14.73 -5.48 -13.44
CA LEU A 352 -15.93 -4.68 -13.24
C LEU A 352 -16.12 -4.38 -11.76
N SER A 353 -16.10 -5.42 -10.92
CA SER A 353 -16.36 -5.28 -9.49
C SER A 353 -15.24 -4.52 -8.76
N SER A 354 -13.97 -4.77 -9.10
CA SER A 354 -12.85 -4.04 -8.46
C SER A 354 -12.82 -2.56 -8.87
N THR A 355 -13.16 -2.24 -10.13
CA THR A 355 -13.25 -0.85 -10.61
C THR A 355 -14.43 -0.12 -9.98
N VAL A 356 -15.60 -0.74 -9.96
CA VAL A 356 -16.84 -0.16 -9.38
C VAL A 356 -16.68 0.02 -7.87
N SER A 357 -16.20 -1.00 -7.16
CA SER A 357 -15.95 -0.89 -5.71
C SER A 357 -14.92 0.20 -5.39
N GLY A 358 -13.82 0.27 -6.14
CA GLY A 358 -12.80 1.31 -5.99
C GLY A 358 -13.36 2.71 -6.19
N GLN A 359 -14.21 2.93 -7.20
CA GLN A 359 -14.87 4.22 -7.45
C GLN A 359 -15.88 4.59 -6.35
N ILE A 360 -16.69 3.63 -5.90
CA ILE A 360 -17.67 3.87 -4.83
C ILE A 360 -16.95 4.18 -3.53
N VAL A 361 -15.91 3.42 -3.18
CA VAL A 361 -15.08 3.66 -2.00
C VAL A 361 -14.45 5.06 -2.04
N SER A 362 -13.89 5.46 -3.19
CA SER A 362 -13.28 6.78 -3.34
C SER A 362 -14.27 7.94 -3.17
N ARG A 363 -15.52 7.76 -3.64
CA ARG A 363 -16.58 8.79 -3.54
C ARG A 363 -17.24 8.84 -2.17
N THR A 364 -17.54 7.68 -1.58
CA THR A 364 -18.34 7.57 -0.35
C THR A 364 -17.49 7.46 0.92
N GLY A 365 -16.23 7.01 0.81
CA GLY A 365 -15.39 6.63 1.93
C GLY A 365 -15.82 5.34 2.64
N ARG A 366 -16.92 4.72 2.23
CA ARG A 366 -17.43 3.47 2.80
C ARG A 366 -16.81 2.28 2.10
N TRP A 367 -16.13 1.42 2.84
CA TRP A 367 -15.39 0.30 2.27
C TRP A 367 -15.82 -1.08 2.83
N LYS A 368 -16.36 -1.14 4.04
CA LYS A 368 -16.68 -2.39 4.74
C LYS A 368 -17.65 -3.29 3.97
N VAL A 369 -18.61 -2.71 3.28
CA VAL A 369 -19.64 -3.44 2.53
C VAL A 369 -19.01 -4.37 1.47
N PHE A 370 -17.90 -3.94 0.84
CA PHE A 370 -17.29 -4.66 -0.26
C PHE A 370 -16.63 -5.99 0.15
N PRO A 371 -15.79 -6.07 1.19
CA PRO A 371 -15.30 -7.36 1.68
C PRO A 371 -16.43 -8.30 2.14
N VAL A 372 -17.47 -7.77 2.78
CA VAL A 372 -18.62 -8.58 3.23
C VAL A 372 -19.40 -9.15 2.04
N VAL A 373 -19.85 -8.29 1.13
CA VAL A 373 -20.58 -8.73 -0.05
C VAL A 373 -19.69 -9.58 -0.96
N GLY A 374 -18.42 -9.18 -1.12
CA GLY A 374 -17.50 -9.90 -1.99
C GLY A 374 -17.19 -11.30 -1.53
N THR A 375 -16.97 -11.54 -0.23
CA THR A 375 -16.79 -12.90 0.30
C THR A 375 -18.06 -13.74 0.20
N ALA A 376 -19.24 -13.16 0.40
CA ALA A 376 -20.52 -13.83 0.19
C ALA A 376 -20.71 -14.23 -1.28
N VAL A 377 -20.44 -13.31 -2.22
CA VAL A 377 -20.53 -13.58 -3.67
C VAL A 377 -19.47 -14.59 -4.12
N THR A 378 -18.27 -14.56 -3.55
CA THR A 378 -17.24 -15.59 -3.80
C THR A 378 -17.71 -16.96 -3.36
N THR A 379 -18.31 -17.06 -2.17
CA THR A 379 -18.91 -18.31 -1.68
C THR A 379 -20.02 -18.80 -2.61
N LEU A 380 -20.92 -17.92 -3.03
CA LEU A 380 -21.97 -18.25 -3.98
C LEU A 380 -21.37 -18.72 -5.31
N GLY A 381 -20.34 -18.04 -5.83
CA GLY A 381 -19.65 -18.44 -7.05
C GLY A 381 -19.03 -19.83 -6.95
N LEU A 382 -18.41 -20.19 -5.83
CA LEU A 382 -17.89 -21.54 -5.59
C LEU A 382 -19.00 -22.61 -5.57
N LEU A 383 -20.12 -22.31 -4.92
CA LEU A 383 -21.28 -23.22 -4.90
C LEU A 383 -21.94 -23.38 -6.29
N LEU A 384 -21.94 -22.33 -7.11
CA LEU A 384 -22.38 -22.40 -8.50
C LEU A 384 -21.41 -23.23 -9.35
N LEU A 385 -20.10 -23.01 -9.21
CA LEU A 385 -19.07 -23.78 -9.91
C LEU A 385 -19.10 -25.28 -9.56
N HIS A 386 -19.55 -25.64 -8.35
CA HIS A 386 -19.78 -27.04 -7.98
C HIS A 386 -20.90 -27.68 -8.75
N GLN A 387 -21.88 -26.93 -9.29
CA GLN A 387 -22.99 -27.45 -10.05
C GLN A 387 -22.63 -27.77 -11.50
N LEU A 388 -21.44 -27.43 -11.97
CA LEU A 388 -20.97 -27.75 -13.31
C LEU A 388 -20.78 -29.27 -13.46
N ASP A 389 -21.16 -29.78 -14.60
CA ASP A 389 -21.01 -31.17 -15.03
C ASP A 389 -20.45 -31.25 -16.46
N ALA A 390 -20.36 -32.46 -17.00
CA ALA A 390 -19.86 -32.68 -18.36
C ALA A 390 -20.79 -32.14 -19.46
N ASP A 391 -22.08 -31.96 -19.18
CA ASP A 391 -23.09 -31.47 -20.09
C ASP A 391 -23.38 -29.98 -19.96
N SER A 392 -22.71 -29.29 -18.99
CA SER A 392 -22.93 -27.87 -18.71
C SER A 392 -22.57 -26.98 -19.91
N GLY A 393 -23.53 -26.11 -20.31
CA GLY A 393 -23.36 -25.25 -21.46
C GLY A 393 -22.41 -24.06 -21.21
N ASP A 394 -21.78 -23.53 -22.28
CA ASP A 394 -20.87 -22.38 -22.22
C ASP A 394 -21.47 -21.14 -21.54
N GLY A 395 -22.80 -20.91 -21.72
CA GLY A 395 -23.50 -19.78 -21.11
C GLY A 395 -23.62 -19.90 -19.59
N GLU A 396 -23.92 -21.08 -19.09
CA GLU A 396 -24.02 -21.40 -17.67
C GLU A 396 -22.63 -21.27 -16.98
N MET A 397 -21.65 -21.91 -17.56
CA MET A 397 -20.27 -21.83 -17.11
C MET A 397 -19.75 -20.38 -17.07
N SER A 398 -20.01 -19.61 -18.14
CA SER A 398 -19.66 -18.19 -18.21
C SER A 398 -20.34 -17.38 -17.11
N ALA A 399 -21.61 -17.66 -16.81
CA ALA A 399 -22.33 -16.96 -15.73
C ALA A 399 -21.75 -17.27 -14.35
N TYR A 400 -21.42 -18.54 -14.07
CA TYR A 400 -20.85 -18.95 -12.78
C TYR A 400 -19.44 -18.39 -12.58
N LEU A 401 -18.61 -18.42 -13.62
CA LEU A 401 -17.29 -17.80 -13.64
C LEU A 401 -17.37 -16.29 -13.41
N PHE A 402 -18.32 -15.62 -14.05
CA PHE A 402 -18.55 -14.19 -13.87
C PHE A 402 -18.91 -13.84 -12.41
N VAL A 403 -19.84 -14.59 -11.80
CA VAL A 403 -20.23 -14.40 -10.39
C VAL A 403 -19.03 -14.60 -9.45
N PHE A 404 -18.25 -15.65 -9.69
CA PHE A 404 -17.03 -15.90 -8.90
C PHE A 404 -16.02 -14.75 -9.03
N GLY A 405 -15.79 -14.27 -10.26
CA GLY A 405 -14.92 -13.11 -10.53
C GLY A 405 -15.41 -11.82 -9.85
N LEU A 406 -16.74 -11.57 -9.88
CA LEU A 406 -17.34 -10.43 -9.16
C LEU A 406 -17.00 -10.46 -7.67
N GLY A 407 -17.14 -11.61 -7.02
CA GLY A 407 -16.81 -11.78 -5.62
C GLY A 407 -15.36 -11.44 -5.30
N LEU A 408 -14.43 -12.00 -6.07
CA LEU A 408 -12.99 -11.77 -5.89
C LEU A 408 -12.60 -10.30 -6.05
N GLY A 409 -13.14 -9.63 -7.08
CA GLY A 409 -12.80 -8.23 -7.36
C GLY A 409 -13.29 -7.26 -6.29
N LEU A 410 -14.42 -7.55 -5.63
CA LEU A 410 -14.91 -6.76 -4.49
C LEU A 410 -13.98 -6.83 -3.27
N VAL A 411 -13.26 -7.95 -3.08
CA VAL A 411 -12.48 -8.20 -1.85
C VAL A 411 -11.02 -7.77 -2.01
N MET A 412 -10.35 -8.25 -3.06
CA MET A 412 -8.88 -8.23 -3.15
C MET A 412 -8.28 -6.83 -3.00
N GLN A 413 -8.79 -5.87 -3.76
CA GLN A 413 -8.22 -4.53 -3.79
C GLN A 413 -8.63 -3.70 -2.57
N VAL A 414 -9.84 -3.92 -2.08
CA VAL A 414 -10.35 -3.21 -0.90
C VAL A 414 -9.59 -3.63 0.36
N LEU A 415 -9.22 -4.91 0.52
CA LEU A 415 -8.42 -5.35 1.68
C LEU A 415 -7.05 -4.67 1.72
N VAL A 416 -6.36 -4.52 0.58
CA VAL A 416 -5.08 -3.80 0.51
C VAL A 416 -5.26 -2.34 0.92
N LEU A 417 -6.29 -1.66 0.39
CA LEU A 417 -6.62 -0.29 0.76
C LEU A 417 -6.87 -0.14 2.27
N VAL A 418 -7.64 -1.05 2.84
CA VAL A 418 -8.01 -1.04 4.26
C VAL A 418 -6.79 -1.22 5.16
N VAL A 419 -5.92 -2.18 4.83
CA VAL A 419 -4.66 -2.41 5.54
C VAL A 419 -3.78 -1.17 5.50
N GLN A 420 -3.62 -0.56 4.31
CA GLN A 420 -2.85 0.67 4.14
C GLN A 420 -3.43 1.86 4.91
N ASN A 421 -4.75 1.93 5.08
CA ASN A 421 -5.41 2.99 5.84
C ASN A 421 -5.31 2.79 7.36
N ALA A 422 -5.21 1.54 7.82
CA ALA A 422 -5.21 1.17 9.23
C ALA A 422 -3.86 1.36 9.93
N VAL A 423 -2.77 1.58 9.18
CA VAL A 423 -1.40 1.65 9.71
C VAL A 423 -0.79 3.04 9.52
N SER A 424 0.30 3.31 10.26
CA SER A 424 1.09 4.53 10.06
C SER A 424 1.75 4.54 8.66
N TYR A 425 2.09 5.73 8.16
CA TYR A 425 2.77 5.87 6.88
C TYR A 425 4.11 5.10 6.83
N GLU A 426 4.81 5.06 7.96
CA GLU A 426 6.10 4.36 8.12
C GLU A 426 5.98 2.84 7.99
N ASP A 427 4.84 2.27 8.40
CA ASP A 427 4.57 0.83 8.35
C ASP A 427 3.80 0.41 7.07
N LEU A 428 3.55 1.32 6.13
CA LEU A 428 2.67 1.08 4.97
C LEU A 428 3.17 -0.03 4.06
N GLY A 429 4.48 -0.08 3.78
CA GLY A 429 5.10 -1.13 2.96
C GLY A 429 5.06 -2.48 3.66
N VAL A 430 5.40 -2.51 4.96
CA VAL A 430 5.36 -3.74 5.76
C VAL A 430 3.94 -4.26 5.89
N ALA A 431 2.94 -3.41 6.09
CA ALA A 431 1.55 -3.82 6.19
C ALA A 431 1.01 -4.36 4.85
N THR A 432 1.37 -3.70 3.73
CA THR A 432 1.01 -4.15 2.38
C THR A 432 1.65 -5.49 2.06
N SER A 433 2.95 -5.64 2.36
CA SER A 433 3.68 -6.90 2.15
C SER A 433 3.13 -8.01 3.04
N GLY A 434 2.79 -7.71 4.30
CA GLY A 434 2.17 -8.66 5.21
C GLY A 434 0.85 -9.22 4.68
N ALA A 435 -0.07 -8.36 4.24
CA ALA A 435 -1.34 -8.80 3.65
C ALA A 435 -1.13 -9.65 2.38
N THR A 436 -0.17 -9.26 1.52
CA THR A 436 0.19 -10.01 0.31
C THR A 436 0.82 -11.35 0.65
N PHE A 437 1.69 -11.41 1.66
CA PHE A 437 2.32 -12.62 2.17
C PHE A 437 1.28 -13.64 2.65
N PHE A 438 0.32 -13.21 3.50
CA PHE A 438 -0.76 -14.10 3.95
C PHE A 438 -1.61 -14.62 2.78
N ARG A 439 -1.91 -13.76 1.79
CA ARG A 439 -2.61 -14.19 0.58
C ARG A 439 -1.83 -15.22 -0.22
N SER A 440 -0.52 -15.04 -0.39
CA SER A 440 0.33 -15.97 -1.14
C SER A 440 0.46 -17.34 -0.44
N ILE A 441 0.62 -17.34 0.88
CA ILE A 441 0.59 -18.59 1.66
C ILE A 441 -0.79 -19.27 1.53
N GLY A 442 -1.87 -18.50 1.66
CA GLY A 442 -3.22 -19.02 1.45
C GLY A 442 -3.38 -19.66 0.08
N ALA A 443 -2.87 -19.02 -0.98
CA ALA A 443 -2.88 -19.54 -2.34
C ALA A 443 -2.14 -20.88 -2.45
N SER A 444 -0.94 -20.99 -1.88
CA SER A 444 -0.15 -22.23 -1.89
C SER A 444 -0.89 -23.37 -1.16
N PHE A 445 -1.45 -23.08 0.02
CA PHE A 445 -2.24 -24.06 0.75
C PHE A 445 -3.52 -24.47 0.02
N GLY A 446 -4.21 -23.51 -0.63
CA GLY A 446 -5.41 -23.79 -1.41
C GLY A 446 -5.13 -24.77 -2.55
N VAL A 447 -4.10 -24.49 -3.36
CA VAL A 447 -3.72 -25.38 -4.46
C VAL A 447 -3.35 -26.77 -3.96
N ALA A 448 -2.62 -26.89 -2.86
CA ALA A 448 -2.18 -28.15 -2.31
C ALA A 448 -3.35 -29.00 -1.74
N VAL A 449 -4.18 -28.39 -0.89
CA VAL A 449 -5.32 -29.08 -0.27
C VAL A 449 -6.30 -29.54 -1.35
N PHE A 450 -6.59 -28.67 -2.31
CA PHE A 450 -7.50 -29.04 -3.41
C PHE A 450 -6.89 -30.06 -4.35
N GLY A 451 -5.54 -30.07 -4.53
CA GLY A 451 -4.84 -31.10 -5.25
C GLY A 451 -5.02 -32.47 -4.62
N THR A 452 -4.89 -32.56 -3.32
CA THR A 452 -5.10 -33.82 -2.59
C THR A 452 -6.55 -34.29 -2.67
N VAL A 453 -7.51 -33.38 -2.49
CA VAL A 453 -8.94 -33.70 -2.61
C VAL A 453 -9.27 -34.20 -4.02
N PHE A 454 -8.82 -33.45 -5.04
CA PHE A 454 -9.02 -33.85 -6.44
C PHE A 454 -8.43 -35.22 -6.75
N ALA A 455 -7.15 -35.45 -6.40
CA ALA A 455 -6.47 -36.72 -6.71
C ALA A 455 -7.12 -37.92 -6.01
N GLY A 456 -7.55 -37.73 -4.74
CA GLY A 456 -8.27 -38.75 -3.98
C GLY A 456 -9.62 -39.09 -4.63
N HIS A 457 -10.47 -38.09 -4.84
CA HIS A 457 -11.80 -38.30 -5.43
C HIS A 457 -11.72 -38.83 -6.86
N LEU A 458 -10.77 -38.34 -7.69
CA LEU A 458 -10.58 -38.83 -9.02
C LEU A 458 -10.21 -40.31 -9.02
N GLY A 459 -9.34 -40.74 -8.10
CA GLY A 459 -8.95 -42.13 -7.95
C GLY A 459 -10.13 -43.07 -7.68
N ASP A 460 -10.94 -42.68 -6.69
CA ASP A 460 -12.11 -43.44 -6.28
C ASP A 460 -13.17 -43.50 -7.42
N LYS A 461 -13.52 -42.32 -7.99
CA LYS A 461 -14.53 -42.24 -9.06
C LYS A 461 -14.11 -42.90 -10.37
N LEU A 462 -12.82 -42.86 -10.75
CA LEU A 462 -12.32 -43.59 -11.91
C LEU A 462 -12.38 -45.11 -11.67
N THR A 463 -12.07 -45.54 -10.46
CA THR A 463 -12.19 -46.96 -10.10
C THR A 463 -13.63 -47.43 -10.20
N ASP A 464 -14.57 -46.65 -9.66
CA ASP A 464 -16.01 -46.95 -9.74
C ASP A 464 -16.52 -46.89 -11.17
N ALA A 465 -16.12 -45.86 -11.96
CA ALA A 465 -16.57 -45.72 -13.37
C ALA A 465 -16.05 -46.81 -14.29
N LEU A 466 -14.96 -47.46 -13.96
CA LEU A 466 -14.31 -48.51 -14.72
C LEU A 466 -14.50 -49.91 -14.11
N ASP A 467 -15.28 -50.02 -13.01
CA ASP A 467 -15.54 -51.32 -12.38
C ASP A 467 -16.25 -52.25 -13.34
N GLY A 468 -15.71 -53.46 -13.49
CA GLY A 468 -16.23 -54.45 -14.43
C GLY A 468 -15.99 -54.17 -15.93
N ALA A 469 -15.31 -53.06 -16.29
CA ALA A 469 -14.97 -52.76 -17.67
C ALA A 469 -13.65 -53.41 -18.12
N SER A 470 -13.61 -53.94 -19.33
CA SER A 470 -12.34 -54.43 -19.93
C SER A 470 -11.60 -53.24 -20.55
N LEU A 471 -10.52 -52.81 -19.91
CA LEU A 471 -9.65 -51.75 -20.40
C LEU A 471 -8.79 -52.26 -21.58
N PRO A 472 -8.48 -51.42 -22.58
CA PRO A 472 -7.51 -51.75 -23.63
C PRO A 472 -6.15 -52.04 -23.03
N SER A 473 -5.36 -52.90 -23.72
CA SER A 473 -4.00 -53.22 -23.30
C SER A 473 -3.12 -51.97 -23.30
N GLY A 474 -2.60 -51.57 -22.10
CA GLY A 474 -1.79 -50.39 -21.91
C GLY A 474 -2.45 -49.25 -21.16
N VAL A 475 -3.76 -49.20 -21.06
CA VAL A 475 -4.50 -48.21 -20.29
C VAL A 475 -4.77 -48.72 -18.89
N SER A 476 -4.41 -47.90 -17.88
CA SER A 476 -4.67 -48.22 -16.48
C SER A 476 -5.33 -47.04 -15.78
N VAL A 477 -5.99 -47.27 -14.63
CA VAL A 477 -6.56 -46.20 -13.82
C VAL A 477 -5.48 -45.17 -13.41
N ASP A 478 -4.29 -45.63 -13.10
CA ASP A 478 -3.19 -44.73 -12.73
C ASP A 478 -2.62 -43.99 -13.96
N GLY A 479 -2.64 -44.58 -15.15
CA GLY A 479 -2.31 -43.92 -16.41
C GLY A 479 -3.30 -42.77 -16.70
N LEU A 480 -4.61 -43.06 -16.62
CA LEU A 480 -5.66 -42.07 -16.79
C LEU A 480 -5.54 -40.91 -15.79
N LYS A 481 -5.13 -41.15 -14.54
CA LYS A 481 -4.85 -40.07 -13.58
C LYS A 481 -3.65 -39.21 -13.98
N ALA A 482 -2.61 -39.86 -14.55
CA ALA A 482 -1.35 -39.20 -14.90
C ALA A 482 -1.44 -38.41 -16.21
N ASP A 483 -2.11 -38.94 -17.22
CA ASP A 483 -2.28 -38.31 -18.53
C ASP A 483 -3.74 -38.40 -19.01
N PRO A 484 -4.50 -37.31 -18.90
CA PRO A 484 -5.87 -37.25 -19.42
C PRO A 484 -6.01 -37.51 -20.94
N ARG A 485 -4.91 -37.47 -21.71
CA ARG A 485 -4.93 -37.77 -23.15
C ARG A 485 -5.27 -39.25 -23.43
N GLU A 486 -4.97 -40.15 -22.50
CA GLU A 486 -5.33 -41.56 -22.59
C GLU A 486 -6.85 -41.77 -22.63
N ILE A 487 -7.65 -40.78 -22.21
CA ILE A 487 -9.13 -40.83 -22.36
C ILE A 487 -9.52 -40.99 -23.83
N ALA A 488 -8.76 -40.44 -24.77
CA ALA A 488 -9.02 -40.58 -26.20
C ALA A 488 -8.79 -42.01 -26.72
N GLU A 489 -8.02 -42.82 -26.00
CA GLU A 489 -7.74 -44.24 -26.35
C GLU A 489 -8.82 -45.19 -25.81
N LEU A 490 -9.68 -44.72 -24.90
CA LEU A 490 -10.76 -45.49 -24.35
C LEU A 490 -11.87 -45.80 -25.39
N PRO A 491 -12.55 -46.95 -25.28
CA PRO A 491 -13.76 -47.22 -26.03
C PRO A 491 -14.81 -46.13 -25.86
N ALA A 492 -15.55 -45.77 -26.92
CA ALA A 492 -16.54 -44.70 -26.90
C ALA A 492 -17.61 -44.83 -25.80
N ALA A 493 -17.92 -46.07 -25.38
CA ALA A 493 -18.86 -46.35 -24.31
C ALA A 493 -18.38 -45.97 -22.90
N LEU A 494 -17.04 -45.95 -22.67
CA LEU A 494 -16.45 -45.66 -21.36
C LEU A 494 -16.06 -44.17 -21.19
N ARG A 495 -15.86 -43.45 -22.30
CA ARG A 495 -15.44 -42.03 -22.25
C ARG A 495 -16.41 -41.16 -21.45
N PRO A 496 -17.73 -41.21 -21.60
CA PRO A 496 -18.66 -40.39 -20.83
C PRO A 496 -18.48 -40.58 -19.30
N SER A 497 -18.43 -41.83 -18.85
CA SER A 497 -18.27 -42.11 -17.40
C SER A 497 -16.94 -41.61 -16.83
N VAL A 498 -15.86 -41.67 -17.62
CA VAL A 498 -14.56 -41.16 -17.21
C VAL A 498 -14.57 -39.63 -17.20
N LEU A 499 -15.17 -38.97 -18.20
CA LEU A 499 -15.31 -37.52 -18.22
C LEU A 499 -16.16 -37.01 -17.05
N ASP A 500 -17.23 -37.75 -16.71
CA ASP A 500 -18.09 -37.42 -15.56
C ASP A 500 -17.35 -37.62 -14.24
N ALA A 501 -16.49 -38.64 -14.11
CA ALA A 501 -15.61 -38.81 -12.98
C ALA A 501 -14.61 -37.64 -12.82
N TYR A 502 -14.06 -37.14 -13.92
CA TYR A 502 -13.22 -35.95 -13.92
C TYR A 502 -14.00 -34.68 -13.54
N ALA A 503 -15.14 -34.45 -14.19
CA ALA A 503 -16.01 -33.31 -13.95
C ALA A 503 -16.41 -33.21 -12.48
N SER A 504 -16.97 -34.29 -11.94
CA SER A 504 -17.42 -34.34 -10.56
C SER A 504 -16.26 -34.26 -9.55
N SER A 505 -15.05 -34.79 -9.86
CA SER A 505 -13.89 -34.69 -8.98
C SER A 505 -13.34 -33.27 -8.91
N ILE A 506 -13.39 -32.52 -10.02
CA ILE A 506 -12.96 -31.11 -10.05
C ILE A 506 -14.01 -30.23 -9.37
N THR A 507 -15.29 -30.43 -9.61
CA THR A 507 -16.36 -29.62 -9.02
C THR A 507 -16.53 -29.85 -7.53
N ASP A 508 -16.20 -31.04 -7.01
CA ASP A 508 -16.11 -31.30 -5.58
C ASP A 508 -15.08 -30.39 -4.87
N VAL A 509 -13.95 -30.05 -5.54
CA VAL A 509 -12.95 -29.12 -4.98
C VAL A 509 -13.60 -27.78 -4.59
N PHE A 510 -14.56 -27.29 -5.40
CA PHE A 510 -15.23 -26.01 -5.14
C PHE A 510 -16.14 -26.06 -3.92
N VAL A 511 -16.81 -27.19 -3.67
CA VAL A 511 -17.65 -27.33 -2.46
C VAL A 511 -16.79 -27.40 -1.19
N TYR A 512 -15.59 -27.97 -1.24
CA TYR A 512 -14.67 -27.94 -0.10
C TYR A 512 -14.03 -26.55 0.10
N ALA A 513 -13.93 -25.73 -0.96
CA ALA A 513 -13.49 -24.34 -0.86
C ALA A 513 -14.55 -23.41 -0.23
N ALA A 514 -15.83 -23.71 -0.42
CA ALA A 514 -16.95 -22.87 0.02
C ALA A 514 -16.97 -22.63 1.55
N PRO A 515 -16.80 -23.62 2.45
CA PRO A 515 -16.74 -23.40 3.87
C PRO A 515 -15.61 -22.46 4.30
N VAL A 516 -14.45 -22.54 3.63
CA VAL A 516 -13.31 -21.62 3.90
C VAL A 516 -13.70 -20.20 3.49
N ALA A 517 -14.38 -20.02 2.34
CA ALA A 517 -14.89 -18.71 1.94
C ALA A 517 -15.96 -18.17 2.90
N VAL A 518 -16.84 -19.04 3.48
CA VAL A 518 -17.79 -18.66 4.52
C VAL A 518 -17.07 -18.16 5.78
N VAL A 519 -15.95 -18.78 6.19
CA VAL A 519 -15.13 -18.25 7.30
C VAL A 519 -14.66 -16.84 6.95
N GLY A 520 -14.21 -16.59 5.72
CA GLY A 520 -13.85 -15.24 5.24
C GLY A 520 -15.01 -14.26 5.36
N PHE A 521 -16.23 -14.66 4.98
CA PHE A 521 -17.44 -13.86 5.12
C PHE A 521 -17.73 -13.52 6.59
N VAL A 522 -17.71 -14.52 7.46
CA VAL A 522 -17.92 -14.30 8.91
C VAL A 522 -16.89 -13.33 9.48
N LEU A 523 -15.61 -13.48 9.13
CA LEU A 523 -14.56 -12.58 9.56
C LEU A 523 -14.74 -11.16 9.02
N ALA A 524 -15.22 -11.01 7.78
CA ALA A 524 -15.49 -9.71 7.19
C ALA A 524 -16.59 -8.92 7.92
N LEU A 525 -17.58 -9.59 8.51
CA LEU A 525 -18.61 -8.95 9.35
C LEU A 525 -18.00 -8.25 10.58
N PHE A 526 -16.91 -8.77 11.13
CA PHE A 526 -16.23 -8.21 12.29
C PHE A 526 -15.26 -7.06 11.96
N LEU A 527 -15.04 -6.73 10.68
CA LEU A 527 -14.29 -5.54 10.30
C LEU A 527 -14.99 -4.28 10.83
N ARG A 528 -14.22 -3.33 11.37
CA ARG A 528 -14.73 -2.01 11.76
C ARG A 528 -14.49 -1.05 10.61
N GLU A 529 -15.49 -0.25 10.31
CA GLU A 529 -15.40 0.76 9.25
C GLU A 529 -14.77 2.03 9.80
N ASP A 530 -13.47 2.17 9.56
CA ASP A 530 -12.73 3.39 9.86
C ASP A 530 -12.78 4.34 8.66
N ARG A 531 -12.86 5.64 8.92
CA ARG A 531 -12.86 6.64 7.84
C ARG A 531 -11.54 6.60 7.07
N LEU A 532 -11.63 6.65 5.75
CA LEU A 532 -10.45 6.76 4.90
C LEU A 532 -9.81 8.13 5.04
N ARG A 533 -8.48 8.16 5.19
CA ARG A 533 -7.71 9.40 5.28
C ARG A 533 -7.79 10.18 3.98
N ALA A 534 -7.97 11.50 4.06
CA ALA A 534 -8.10 12.38 2.91
C ALA A 534 -6.75 12.80 2.32
N SER A 535 -5.64 12.67 3.06
CA SER A 535 -4.29 13.08 2.64
C SER A 535 -3.26 11.97 2.79
N VAL A 536 -2.18 12.04 2.00
CA VAL A 536 -1.01 11.13 2.08
C VAL A 536 -0.06 11.57 3.21
N THR A 537 -0.12 12.84 3.59
CA THR A 537 0.64 13.41 4.71
C THR A 537 0.11 12.92 6.05
N ALA A 538 1.01 12.87 7.04
CA ALA A 538 0.64 12.59 8.42
C ALA A 538 -0.63 13.36 8.81
N PRO A 539 -1.52 12.80 9.64
CA PRO A 539 -2.80 13.42 9.94
C PRO A 539 -2.60 14.87 10.33
N ASP A 540 -3.43 15.76 9.74
CA ASP A 540 -3.45 17.17 10.08
C ASP A 540 -3.59 17.29 11.61
N ALA A 541 -2.76 18.12 12.21
CA ALA A 541 -2.79 18.37 13.65
C ALA A 541 -4.21 18.66 14.16
N THR A 542 -5.06 19.19 13.28
CA THR A 542 -6.45 19.51 13.54
C THR A 542 -7.36 18.28 13.66
N GLU A 543 -7.12 17.23 12.87
CA GLU A 543 -7.90 15.97 12.95
C GLU A 543 -7.49 15.12 14.17
N THR A 544 -6.22 15.22 14.58
CA THR A 544 -5.72 14.53 15.78
C THR A 544 -6.23 15.18 17.07
N LEU A 545 -6.53 16.47 17.03
CA LEU A 545 -7.08 17.24 18.16
C LEU A 545 -8.59 17.07 18.32
N ALA A 546 -9.30 16.63 17.26
CA ALA A 546 -10.75 16.42 17.27
C ALA A 546 -11.19 14.99 17.68
N SER A 547 -10.27 14.05 17.83
CA SER A 547 -10.60 12.71 18.32
C SER A 547 -10.57 12.68 19.85
N ASN A 548 -11.68 12.27 20.46
CA ASN A 548 -11.80 12.07 21.91
C ASN A 548 -10.62 11.25 22.47
N PRO A 549 -10.07 11.61 23.63
CA PRO A 549 -8.96 10.92 24.26
C PRO A 549 -9.37 9.51 24.64
N VAL A 550 -8.67 8.53 24.06
CA VAL A 550 -8.74 7.13 24.48
C VAL A 550 -7.45 6.82 25.20
N GLU A 551 -7.51 6.69 26.51
CA GLU A 551 -6.54 6.06 27.44
C GLU A 551 -5.04 6.08 27.02
N ARG A 552 -4.45 7.27 26.86
CA ARG A 552 -2.99 7.45 26.72
C ARG A 552 -2.49 8.28 27.90
N SER A 553 -1.21 8.08 28.27
CA SER A 553 -0.62 8.97 29.26
C SER A 553 -0.64 10.40 28.68
N SER A 554 -1.08 11.34 29.49
CA SER A 554 -1.21 12.75 29.10
C SER A 554 0.10 13.35 28.56
N TYR A 555 1.25 12.83 28.98
CA TYR A 555 2.58 13.20 28.53
C TYR A 555 2.85 12.82 27.05
N ASP A 556 2.45 11.59 26.64
CA ASP A 556 2.61 11.15 25.25
C ASP A 556 1.74 11.97 24.28
N GLU A 557 0.61 12.46 24.76
CA GLU A 557 -0.30 13.28 23.96
C GLU A 557 0.23 14.71 23.78
N VAL A 558 0.82 15.28 24.80
CA VAL A 558 1.52 16.56 24.74
C VAL A 558 2.75 16.47 23.84
N CYS A 559 3.60 15.46 24.00
CA CYS A 559 4.76 15.23 23.15
C CYS A 559 4.38 15.06 21.68
N ARG A 560 3.27 14.42 21.40
CA ARG A 560 2.74 14.23 20.05
C ARG A 560 2.19 15.55 19.46
N ALA A 561 1.41 16.31 20.23
CA ALA A 561 0.92 17.63 19.82
C ALA A 561 2.09 18.57 19.50
N LEU A 562 3.13 18.54 20.33
CA LEU A 562 4.33 19.36 20.16
C LEU A 562 5.22 18.90 18.98
N SER A 563 5.29 17.59 18.69
CA SER A 563 6.04 17.07 17.54
C SER A 563 5.44 17.50 16.18
N VAL A 564 4.14 17.75 16.13
CA VAL A 564 3.46 18.30 14.95
C VAL A 564 3.88 19.74 14.69
N LEU A 565 4.18 20.52 15.72
CA LEU A 565 4.69 21.88 15.61
C LEU A 565 6.09 21.95 14.99
N GLY A 566 6.87 20.86 15.06
CA GLY A 566 8.19 20.76 14.45
C GLY A 566 8.16 20.66 12.91
N SER A 567 7.04 20.27 12.28
CA SER A 567 6.94 20.14 10.82
C SER A 567 6.79 21.50 10.11
N ARG A 568 7.36 21.66 8.89
CA ARG A 568 7.22 22.89 8.08
C ARG A 568 5.75 23.25 7.80
N GLU A 569 4.93 22.26 7.58
CA GLU A 569 3.50 22.41 7.23
C GLU A 569 2.67 22.74 8.47
N GLY A 570 2.92 22.09 9.60
CA GLY A 570 2.33 22.40 10.88
C GLY A 570 2.62 23.86 11.30
N ARG A 571 3.88 24.33 11.11
CA ARG A 571 4.26 25.73 11.36
C ARG A 571 3.48 26.73 10.51
N ARG A 572 3.29 26.47 9.19
CA ARG A 572 2.48 27.32 8.30
C ARG A 572 1.04 27.43 8.77
N GLU A 573 0.45 26.32 9.15
CA GLU A 573 -0.94 26.28 9.60
C GLU A 573 -1.15 27.02 10.91
N ILE A 574 -0.25 26.84 11.85
CA ILE A 574 -0.31 27.54 13.14
C ILE A 574 -0.15 29.04 12.97
N TYR A 575 0.80 29.48 12.15
CA TYR A 575 0.94 30.91 11.89
C TYR A 575 -0.26 31.49 11.13
N ARG A 576 -0.93 30.70 10.29
CA ARG A 576 -2.20 31.08 9.67
C ARG A 576 -3.31 31.28 10.71
N LYS A 577 -3.45 30.36 11.68
CA LYS A 577 -4.41 30.48 12.79
C LYS A 577 -4.10 31.65 13.70
N ILE A 578 -2.84 31.83 14.09
CA ILE A 578 -2.37 32.95 14.90
C ILE A 578 -2.70 34.28 14.21
N THR A 579 -2.42 34.37 12.92
CA THR A 579 -2.68 35.57 12.10
C THR A 579 -4.18 35.89 12.02
N ALA A 580 -5.00 34.89 11.75
CA ALA A 580 -6.46 35.04 11.72
C ALA A 580 -7.02 35.43 13.08
N ARG A 581 -6.55 34.82 14.17
CA ARG A 581 -6.96 35.12 15.54
C ARG A 581 -6.54 36.52 15.98
N ALA A 582 -5.39 36.99 15.53
CA ALA A 582 -4.90 38.34 15.77
C ALA A 582 -5.67 39.40 14.94
N GLY A 583 -6.54 39.02 14.01
CA GLY A 583 -7.35 39.90 13.15
C GLY A 583 -6.55 40.54 12.02
N TYR A 584 -5.45 39.94 11.60
CA TYR A 584 -4.63 40.43 10.49
C TYR A 584 -4.74 39.50 9.26
N ASP A 585 -4.70 40.14 8.08
CA ASP A 585 -4.58 39.42 6.79
C ASP A 585 -3.14 39.51 6.32
N LEU A 586 -2.29 38.66 6.92
CA LEU A 586 -0.86 38.56 6.64
C LEU A 586 -0.48 37.14 6.20
N LEU A 587 0.56 37.04 5.39
CA LEU A 587 1.16 35.75 5.09
C LEU A 587 1.71 35.13 6.40
N PRO A 588 1.65 33.80 6.58
CA PRO A 588 2.23 33.14 7.74
C PRO A 588 3.69 33.53 8.00
N ALA A 589 4.48 33.65 6.92
CA ALA A 589 5.86 34.11 6.98
C ALA A 589 6.02 35.57 7.45
N ALA A 590 5.06 36.44 7.13
CA ALA A 590 5.07 37.84 7.57
C ALA A 590 4.77 37.96 9.07
N SER A 591 3.82 37.18 9.57
CA SER A 591 3.50 37.11 11.00
C SER A 591 4.68 36.54 11.80
N TRP A 592 5.34 35.51 11.28
CA TRP A 592 6.55 34.96 11.83
C TRP A 592 7.70 35.99 11.84
N LEU A 593 7.88 36.75 10.76
CA LEU A 593 8.88 37.81 10.65
C LEU A 593 8.67 38.92 11.69
N LEU A 594 7.43 39.38 11.88
CA LEU A 594 7.09 40.40 12.88
C LEU A 594 7.42 39.94 14.32
N LEU A 595 7.12 38.69 14.66
CA LEU A 595 7.42 38.11 15.96
C LEU A 595 8.96 38.00 16.18
N ARG A 596 9.73 37.74 15.12
CA ARG A 596 11.18 37.71 15.13
C ARG A 596 11.78 39.11 15.39
N ILE A 597 11.34 40.09 14.59
CA ILE A 597 11.82 41.48 14.79
C ILE A 597 11.47 41.95 16.19
N ARG A 598 10.30 41.62 16.74
CA ARG A 598 9.96 41.96 18.14
C ARG A 598 10.94 41.34 19.14
N ARG A 599 11.35 40.07 18.93
CA ARG A 599 12.23 39.35 19.86
C ARG A 599 13.66 39.89 19.85
N TYR A 600 14.19 40.22 18.67
CA TYR A 600 15.61 40.60 18.50
C TYR A 600 15.81 42.10 18.30
N GLY A 601 14.74 42.88 18.15
CA GLY A 601 14.75 44.31 17.87
C GLY A 601 14.95 44.66 16.40
N TRP A 602 15.54 43.78 15.63
CA TRP A 602 15.83 43.94 14.20
C TRP A 602 15.90 42.59 13.48
N ALA A 603 15.83 42.60 12.16
CA ALA A 603 16.07 41.40 11.35
C ALA A 603 16.67 41.77 9.99
N GLU A 604 17.73 41.10 9.59
CA GLU A 604 18.26 41.14 8.23
C GLU A 604 17.65 40.00 7.42
N PRO A 605 16.85 40.26 6.33
CA PRO A 605 16.15 39.24 5.60
C PRO A 605 17.03 38.13 5.01
N ALA A 606 18.22 38.47 4.50
CA ALA A 606 19.14 37.50 3.90
C ALA A 606 19.73 36.54 4.96
N VAL A 607 20.21 37.06 6.09
CA VAL A 607 20.74 36.27 7.21
C VAL A 607 19.63 35.41 7.83
N LEU A 608 18.41 35.96 7.89
CA LEU A 608 17.27 35.23 8.43
C LEU A 608 16.85 34.03 7.55
N ALA A 609 16.94 34.17 6.21
CA ALA A 609 16.68 33.10 5.28
C ALA A 609 17.67 31.93 5.46
N GLU A 610 18.95 32.26 5.56
CA GLU A 610 20.02 31.26 5.74
C GLU A 610 19.89 30.54 7.09
N ARG A 611 19.72 31.27 8.18
CA ARG A 611 19.61 30.69 9.54
C ARG A 611 18.36 29.87 9.78
N SER A 612 17.23 30.23 9.15
CA SER A 612 15.94 29.58 9.38
C SER A 612 15.62 28.49 8.36
N ALA A 613 16.54 28.23 7.40
CA ALA A 613 16.32 27.32 6.28
C ALA A 613 15.00 27.60 5.52
N VAL A 614 14.56 28.85 5.49
CA VAL A 614 13.39 29.31 4.74
C VAL A 614 13.87 29.89 3.41
N PRO A 615 13.23 29.55 2.27
CA PRO A 615 13.61 30.10 0.97
C PRO A 615 13.60 31.64 0.98
N LEU A 616 14.63 32.24 0.40
CA LEU A 616 14.81 33.71 0.40
C LEU A 616 13.62 34.45 -0.25
N ASP A 617 13.05 33.86 -1.30
CA ASP A 617 11.86 34.40 -1.99
C ASP A 617 10.65 34.53 -1.04
N VAL A 618 10.46 33.56 -0.13
CA VAL A 618 9.38 33.58 0.87
C VAL A 618 9.64 34.67 1.90
N ILE A 619 10.89 34.83 2.37
CA ILE A 619 11.25 35.89 3.30
C ILE A 619 11.11 37.27 2.64
N MET A 620 11.53 37.40 1.38
CA MET A 620 11.40 38.65 0.63
C MET A 620 9.93 39.02 0.36
N ALA A 621 9.06 38.04 0.11
CA ALA A 621 7.62 38.28 -0.02
C ALA A 621 7.01 38.73 1.33
N ALA A 622 7.39 38.10 2.43
CA ALA A 622 6.98 38.51 3.79
C ALA A 622 7.49 39.92 4.13
N THR A 623 8.75 40.24 3.81
CA THR A 623 9.33 41.56 3.99
C THR A 623 8.56 42.63 3.24
N ARG A 624 8.26 42.39 1.96
CA ARG A 624 7.49 43.32 1.15
C ARG A 624 6.10 43.58 1.75
N GLN A 625 5.42 42.54 2.21
CA GLN A 625 4.09 42.68 2.80
C GLN A 625 4.11 43.49 4.11
N VAL A 626 5.10 43.28 5.01
CA VAL A 626 5.17 44.06 6.26
C VAL A 626 5.58 45.50 6.01
N GLU A 627 6.39 45.79 4.98
CA GLU A 627 6.73 47.16 4.54
C GLU A 627 5.49 47.86 3.93
N GLU A 628 4.77 47.24 3.00
CA GLU A 628 3.55 47.76 2.35
C GLU A 628 2.45 48.08 3.37
N ARG A 629 2.31 47.23 4.40
CA ARG A 629 1.37 47.42 5.51
C ARG A 629 1.90 48.40 6.56
N ARG A 630 3.08 48.95 6.40
CA ARG A 630 3.75 49.89 7.32
C ARG A 630 3.94 49.31 8.74
N LEU A 631 4.10 47.99 8.85
CA LEU A 631 4.34 47.31 10.12
C LEU A 631 5.83 47.21 10.45
N ALA A 632 6.67 47.25 9.44
CA ALA A 632 8.13 47.34 9.59
C ALA A 632 8.69 48.39 8.62
N ARG A 633 9.84 48.95 8.94
CA ARG A 633 10.60 49.87 8.08
C ARG A 633 12.03 49.40 7.96
N ARG A 634 12.69 49.77 6.88
CA ARG A 634 14.12 49.55 6.71
C ARG A 634 14.94 50.61 7.48
N ASP A 635 15.96 50.10 8.15
CA ASP A 635 17.01 50.93 8.75
C ASP A 635 18.36 50.37 8.25
N GLY A 636 18.84 50.89 7.09
CA GLY A 636 19.92 50.30 6.34
C GLY A 636 19.58 48.97 5.72
N ILE A 637 20.26 47.89 6.09
CA ILE A 637 20.00 46.50 5.66
C ILE A 637 19.00 45.79 6.56
N ASP A 638 18.74 46.37 7.76
CA ASP A 638 17.89 45.78 8.77
C ASP A 638 16.44 46.23 8.66
N LEU A 639 15.53 45.35 9.10
CA LEU A 639 14.12 45.62 9.30
C LEU A 639 13.87 45.88 10.78
N VAL A 640 13.19 46.97 11.09
CA VAL A 640 12.76 47.35 12.46
C VAL A 640 11.24 47.58 12.49
N LEU A 641 10.61 47.29 13.63
CA LEU A 641 9.18 47.53 13.79
C LEU A 641 8.84 49.01 13.82
N THR A 642 7.73 49.38 13.23
CA THR A 642 7.07 50.66 13.46
C THR A 642 6.20 50.57 14.72
N ASP A 643 5.65 51.73 15.20
CA ASP A 643 4.69 51.73 16.32
C ASP A 643 3.48 50.81 16.02
N SER A 644 2.95 50.89 14.81
CA SER A 644 1.88 50.00 14.36
C SER A 644 2.33 48.52 14.25
N GLY A 645 3.60 48.31 13.92
CA GLY A 645 4.22 46.97 13.90
C GLY A 645 4.39 46.39 15.30
N GLN A 646 4.72 47.23 16.29
CA GLN A 646 4.79 46.76 17.68
C GLN A 646 3.43 46.31 18.19
N VAL A 647 2.36 47.08 17.95
CA VAL A 647 0.99 46.71 18.31
C VAL A 647 0.56 45.41 17.59
N ALA A 648 0.92 45.25 16.30
CA ALA A 648 0.61 44.05 15.56
C ALA A 648 1.38 42.82 16.11
N ALA A 649 2.65 42.96 16.42
CA ALA A 649 3.47 41.92 17.00
C ALA A 649 3.00 41.53 18.42
N GLU A 650 2.46 42.48 19.19
CA GLU A 650 1.84 42.18 20.49
C GLU A 650 0.56 41.36 20.36
N ARG A 651 -0.33 41.76 19.45
CA ARG A 651 -1.54 40.97 19.18
C ARG A 651 -1.25 39.59 18.67
N LEU A 652 -0.24 39.45 17.78
CA LEU A 652 0.22 38.14 17.28
C LEU A 652 0.82 37.31 18.41
N SER A 653 1.58 37.89 19.33
CA SER A 653 2.13 37.20 20.50
C SER A 653 1.04 36.69 21.43
N LYS A 654 0.03 37.53 21.72
CA LYS A 654 -1.11 37.11 22.53
C LYS A 654 -1.93 36.00 21.83
N ALA A 655 -2.24 36.17 20.55
CA ALA A 655 -2.94 35.15 19.77
C ALA A 655 -2.17 33.82 19.72
N ARG A 656 -0.81 33.86 19.74
CA ARG A 656 0.04 32.68 19.85
C ARG A 656 -0.11 31.99 21.21
N GLU A 657 -0.07 32.76 22.30
CA GLU A 657 -0.26 32.23 23.67
C GLU A 657 -1.66 31.61 23.83
N ASP A 658 -2.68 32.31 23.35
CA ASP A 658 -4.08 31.80 23.38
C ASP A 658 -4.25 30.54 22.53
N SER A 659 -3.54 30.43 21.39
CA SER A 659 -3.56 29.23 20.54
C SER A 659 -2.80 28.06 21.15
N LEU A 660 -1.73 28.32 21.89
CA LEU A 660 -1.02 27.31 22.68
C LEU A 660 -1.83 26.85 23.88
N ALA A 661 -2.50 27.77 24.57
CA ALA A 661 -3.40 27.43 25.68
C ALA A 661 -4.56 26.55 25.21
N GLU A 662 -5.14 26.84 24.04
CA GLU A 662 -6.19 26.00 23.45
C GLU A 662 -5.66 24.62 23.01
N LEU A 663 -4.43 24.56 22.50
CA LEU A 663 -3.78 23.33 22.08
C LEU A 663 -3.45 22.41 23.26
N LEU A 664 -3.03 22.98 24.37
CA LEU A 664 -2.57 22.27 25.56
C LEU A 664 -3.70 22.09 26.60
N GLY A 665 -4.85 22.77 26.42
CA GLY A 665 -6.01 22.66 27.28
C GLY A 665 -5.69 22.84 28.77
N ASP A 666 -6.19 21.93 29.60
CA ASP A 666 -6.03 21.97 31.06
C ASP A 666 -4.57 21.91 31.54
N TRP A 667 -3.65 21.48 30.68
CA TRP A 667 -2.19 21.43 30.94
C TRP A 667 -1.54 22.82 30.95
N TRP A 668 -2.16 23.83 30.35
CA TRP A 668 -1.67 25.21 30.30
C TRP A 668 -2.29 26.11 31.37
N GLY A 669 -2.70 25.51 32.49
CA GLY A 669 -3.27 26.23 33.63
C GLY A 669 -2.22 27.04 34.44
N PRO A 670 -2.67 27.79 35.48
CA PRO A 670 -1.78 28.55 36.35
C PRO A 670 -0.73 27.71 37.08
N ASP A 671 -1.08 26.46 37.41
CA ASP A 671 -0.26 25.48 38.14
C ASP A 671 0.51 24.52 37.21
N ARG A 672 0.80 24.95 35.98
CA ARG A 672 1.48 24.16 34.97
C ARG A 672 2.87 23.65 35.45
N PRO A 673 3.24 22.38 35.13
CA PRO A 673 4.54 21.85 35.50
C PRO A 673 5.68 22.65 34.87
N THR A 674 6.74 22.92 35.63
CA THR A 674 7.93 23.67 35.18
C THR A 674 8.64 23.02 34.00
N ASP A 675 8.57 21.67 33.91
CA ASP A 675 9.15 20.91 32.79
C ASP A 675 8.36 21.11 31.49
N LEU A 676 7.04 21.27 31.57
CA LEU A 676 6.19 21.60 30.43
C LEU A 676 6.47 23.03 29.92
N VAL A 677 6.65 23.98 30.84
CA VAL A 677 7.03 25.36 30.48
C VAL A 677 8.36 25.36 29.74
N ARG A 678 9.36 24.64 30.28
CA ARG A 678 10.66 24.51 29.63
C ARG A 678 10.60 23.86 28.27
N LEU A 679 9.82 22.77 28.12
CA LEU A 679 9.63 22.07 26.84
C LEU A 679 8.94 22.98 25.81
N VAL A 680 7.94 23.75 26.21
CA VAL A 680 7.25 24.71 25.35
C VAL A 680 8.16 25.89 25.00
N GLU A 681 9.02 26.31 25.92
CA GLU A 681 10.03 27.35 25.67
C GLU A 681 11.14 26.85 24.71
N GLU A 682 11.63 25.61 24.88
CA GLU A 682 12.56 24.97 23.96
C GLU A 682 11.95 24.80 22.57
N LEU A 683 10.69 24.34 22.47
CA LEU A 683 9.96 24.26 21.22
C LEU A 683 9.67 25.64 20.60
N ASN A 684 9.36 26.64 21.42
CA ASN A 684 9.29 28.01 20.94
C ASN A 684 10.65 28.52 20.42
N ALA A 685 11.75 28.12 21.04
CA ALA A 685 13.08 28.41 20.56
C ALA A 685 13.39 27.67 19.24
N GLU A 686 13.01 26.40 19.11
CA GLU A 686 13.13 25.64 17.87
C GLU A 686 12.17 26.14 16.78
N LEU A 687 10.94 26.46 17.11
CA LEU A 687 9.99 27.10 16.18
C LEU A 687 10.50 28.47 15.72
N CYS A 688 11.31 29.12 16.54
CA CYS A 688 11.99 30.34 16.19
C CYS A 688 13.34 30.15 15.47
N GLY A 689 13.81 28.91 15.19
CA GLY A 689 15.11 28.56 14.58
C GLY A 689 16.17 28.29 15.65
N SER A 690 16.73 27.09 15.58
CA SER A 690 17.71 26.57 16.53
C SER A 690 18.96 27.47 16.65
N ASP A 691 19.06 28.24 17.72
CA ASP A 691 20.31 28.81 18.23
C ASP A 691 20.79 28.08 19.50
N ALA A 692 20.27 26.85 19.79
CA ALA A 692 20.57 26.13 21.03
C ALA A 692 21.83 25.24 20.98
N GLU A 693 22.57 25.18 19.87
CA GLU A 693 23.80 24.37 19.78
C GLU A 693 24.99 25.15 19.18
N ARG A 694 25.39 26.28 19.77
CA ARG A 694 26.80 26.72 19.73
C ARG A 694 27.14 27.40 21.04
N PRO A 695 28.32 27.09 21.64
CA PRO A 695 28.74 27.71 22.88
C PRO A 695 28.87 29.22 22.70
N HIS A 696 28.39 29.93 23.70
CA HIS A 696 28.47 31.36 23.81
C HIS A 696 29.90 31.86 23.48
N HIS A 697 30.09 32.46 22.31
CA HIS A 697 31.03 33.53 22.18
C HIS A 697 30.28 34.80 22.64
N GLU A 698 30.33 35.05 23.95
CA GLU A 698 30.19 36.39 24.49
C GLU A 698 31.32 37.23 23.92
N GLY A 699 31.02 38.05 22.95
CA GLY A 699 31.94 38.98 22.35
C GLY A 699 31.26 39.88 21.37
N ALA A 700 30.84 41.06 21.86
CA ALA A 700 30.63 42.26 21.08
C ALA A 700 29.45 42.34 20.09
N ILE A 701 28.26 42.59 20.61
CA ILE A 701 27.33 43.52 19.96
C ILE A 701 27.10 44.69 20.92
N THR A 702 28.12 45.44 21.16
CA THR A 702 28.02 46.80 21.69
C THR A 702 27.76 47.73 20.51
N ARG A 703 26.75 48.58 20.67
CA ARG A 703 26.39 49.70 19.82
C ARG A 703 27.60 50.39 19.21
N ARG A 704 27.63 50.55 17.88
CA ARG A 704 28.53 51.51 17.22
C ARG A 704 28.11 52.91 17.62
N PRO A 705 28.98 53.73 18.20
CA PRO A 705 28.72 55.15 18.36
C PRO A 705 28.89 55.86 17.01
N THR A 706 28.04 56.83 16.77
CA THR A 706 28.09 57.81 15.69
C THR A 706 29.48 58.44 15.56
N THR A 707 30.01 58.35 14.35
CA THR A 707 31.29 58.91 13.93
C THR A 707 31.31 60.43 13.99
N THR A 708 32.14 61.01 14.84
CA THR A 708 32.72 62.32 14.64
C THR A 708 34.12 62.15 14.10
N THR A 709 34.35 62.74 12.94
CA THR A 709 35.62 62.84 12.25
C THR A 709 36.69 63.62 13.04
N THR A 710 37.85 63.01 13.29
CA THR A 710 39.11 63.74 13.43
C THR A 710 40.31 62.94 12.91
N SER A 711 41.07 63.55 12.05
CA SER A 711 42.28 63.17 11.35
C SER A 711 43.42 62.77 12.26
N GLY A 712 44.14 61.67 11.96
CA GLY A 712 45.40 61.33 12.59
C GLY A 712 46.10 60.12 12.00
N THR A 713 47.30 60.33 11.53
CA THR A 713 48.29 59.54 10.80
C THR A 713 48.52 58.09 11.33
N PRO A 714 48.89 57.09 10.50
CA PRO A 714 49.05 55.70 10.92
C PRO A 714 50.50 55.44 11.43
N PRO A 715 50.71 54.53 12.38
CA PRO A 715 52.02 53.94 12.64
C PRO A 715 52.17 52.53 12.08
N THR A 716 53.39 52.26 11.69
CA THR A 716 54.06 51.14 11.05
C THR A 716 53.92 49.80 11.80
N PRO A 717 53.90 48.63 11.12
CA PRO A 717 53.81 47.32 11.77
C PRO A 717 55.15 46.76 12.21
N PRO A 718 55.23 45.96 13.28
CA PRO A 718 56.44 45.21 13.61
C PRO A 718 56.43 43.79 13.06
N ALA A 719 57.62 43.30 12.81
CA ALA A 719 58.05 42.11 12.09
C ALA A 719 57.65 40.76 12.73
N ALA A 720 57.61 39.78 11.88
CA ALA A 720 57.44 38.36 12.20
C ALA A 720 58.66 37.76 12.91
N PRO A 721 58.54 36.72 13.73
CA PRO A 721 59.63 35.82 13.99
C PRO A 721 59.43 34.44 13.30
N THR A 722 60.54 33.95 12.90
CA THR A 722 61.02 32.83 12.17
C THR A 722 60.58 31.45 12.76
N SER A 723 60.45 30.52 11.86
CA SER A 723 60.34 29.06 11.98
C SER A 723 61.46 28.40 12.80
N THR A 724 61.15 27.41 13.60
CA THR A 724 62.05 26.27 13.88
C THR A 724 61.27 24.95 13.86
N SER A 725 61.76 24.09 12.97
CA SER A 725 61.46 22.67 12.85
C SER A 725 62.06 21.91 14.04
N VAL A 726 61.37 20.90 14.60
CA VAL A 726 61.98 19.65 15.08
C VAL A 726 61.02 18.50 14.91
N SER A 727 61.54 17.47 14.27
CA SER A 727 61.09 16.11 14.08
C SER A 727 60.98 15.32 15.39
N SER A 728 59.99 14.51 15.52
CA SER A 728 60.01 13.05 15.76
C SER A 728 58.58 12.51 15.79
#